data_6481f6add7e6b3074784a1a2b69498cf
#
_entry.id   6481f6add7e6b3074784a1a2b69498cf
#
_cell.length_a   1.000
_cell.length_b   1.000
_cell.length_c   1.000
_cell.angle_alpha   90.00
_cell.angle_beta   90.00
_cell.angle_gamma   90.00
#
_symmetry.space_group_name_H-M   'P 1'
#
loop_
_entity.id
_entity.type
_entity.pdbx_description
1 polymer ?
#
loop_
_entity_poly.entity_id
_entity_poly.type
_entity_poly.pdbx_seq_one_letter_code
_entity_poly.pdbx_strand_id
1 'polypeptide(L)'
;MFQKLLFPALLLLLAPALYAQTVTLRGTVVDTETNRPLIDVAVVVSGTGQVAATDQNGNFVLERLQPGQYALVLSSSGYFPLETPVNADKNEGPPVIFSLRRDPAVESITTPIPMLTLDEAESESEGGGEIANLLHASRDVFQTVAVFGWSTYRFRERGYDSEQFPLYLNGVAINDPETGTAFFGEFGGLNDVLRLRESTIGLEPSDFAFSEIGGATRIDTRASSQRKQIRASYALANRSYDHRLMLTASTGLMPGGWAVTLSGSHRWAQKGYIEGTFFQGTSYFLSVDKKIGLKHQFNLTLLGAPSKQGRAADTYQEMYDLAGTHYYNPNWGYQNGDKRNAVVRYSHQPIGILRYDWNPSRTTTLTATAYVQAGERGDSRLEYQGSNPSPDFNRNLPSAFEDPTQAASQADLLRNNESLRQLDWTSFYEINRNTPETVNDANGQAGNTITGNRAQFIVENQRGDSKESGFNAVLSEALSDRAKIQIGANYQWYQGENFKTVDDLLGADYWLDADKFAQRDIPGVVNVQDNDVRIPNHVVRKDEVFGYNYDENIRNGGLWTQVQANLPSLSVFIGGEVKVNNFWRTGRMQNGRFPANSLGDSEKLSFNTYGTKGGLTYKLNGRNYLYANGFYGTRAPQFRDAFLSPRVRNEVVPDLQPHQVQSVEGGYLLRSPRLRGRLTGYLTQFKNETEASLFYLYSLGVFGTSILRGVDRRHAGIEAALEAKPSAAWTISAAGNLGDYHYTSRPLLYVTQDNTSEPIVNGARVYQENYLVPRTPQTTALLGIKYEGRRFWFASLTATFADDLWYDFDRTRRTAAYVESLVKDSEPWHRALDQQKAPAAFSLDFFGGKSWKINNYFLYLNVGVNNLLNNQDIIISGRDSYRSNYANAAEDLRFYTNELTYGYGTNYFISLTFRK
;
A
#
# COMPACT_ATOMS: atom_id res chain seq x y z
N MET A 1 -64.17 -45.96 -34.02
CA MET A 1 -63.18 -44.89 -34.39
C MET A 1 -61.97 -44.85 -33.45
N PHE A 2 -61.66 -45.96 -32.77
CA PHE A 2 -60.53 -46.00 -31.74
C PHE A 2 -59.43 -47.00 -32.10
N GLN A 3 -59.51 -47.65 -33.33
CA GLN A 3 -58.50 -48.64 -33.73
C GLN A 3 -57.51 -48.21 -34.81
N LYS A 4 -57.57 -46.99 -35.27
CA LYS A 4 -56.64 -46.46 -36.30
C LYS A 4 -55.57 -45.51 -35.80
N LEU A 5 -55.40 -45.25 -34.47
CA LEU A 5 -54.38 -44.33 -33.84
C LEU A 5 -53.31 -45.09 -33.03
N LEU A 6 -53.37 -46.45 -32.93
CA LEU A 6 -52.42 -47.26 -32.17
C LEU A 6 -51.19 -47.74 -32.98
N PHE A 7 -51.22 -47.67 -34.29
CA PHE A 7 -50.17 -48.22 -35.16
C PHE A 7 -49.01 -47.25 -35.43
N PRO A 8 -49.18 -45.89 -35.51
CA PRO A 8 -48.00 -44.96 -35.60
C PRO A 8 -47.30 -44.71 -34.28
N ALA A 9 -47.94 -44.95 -33.12
CA ALA A 9 -47.28 -44.74 -31.80
C ALA A 9 -46.32 -45.89 -31.41
N LEU A 10 -46.53 -47.09 -31.97
CA LEU A 10 -45.70 -48.29 -31.73
C LEU A 10 -44.44 -48.30 -32.63
N LEU A 11 -44.47 -47.61 -33.77
CA LEU A 11 -43.29 -47.46 -34.65
C LEU A 11 -42.29 -46.34 -34.20
N LEU A 12 -42.70 -45.43 -33.31
CA LEU A 12 -41.83 -44.46 -32.69
C LEU A 12 -41.09 -45.01 -31.46
N LEU A 13 -41.42 -46.13 -30.92
CA LEU A 13 -40.79 -46.85 -29.82
C LEU A 13 -39.68 -47.82 -30.24
N LEU A 14 -39.49 -48.03 -31.56
CA LEU A 14 -38.46 -48.91 -32.13
C LEU A 14 -37.39 -48.12 -32.91
N ALA A 15 -37.15 -46.78 -32.60
CA ALA A 15 -35.96 -46.18 -33.05
C ALA A 15 -34.78 -46.83 -32.29
N PRO A 16 -33.87 -47.56 -32.98
CA PRO A 16 -32.64 -48.01 -32.30
C PRO A 16 -31.97 -46.79 -31.69
N ALA A 17 -31.81 -46.81 -30.37
CA ALA A 17 -30.88 -45.86 -29.71
C ALA A 17 -29.52 -46.11 -30.36
N LEU A 18 -29.17 -45.29 -31.33
CA LEU A 18 -27.81 -45.16 -31.83
C LEU A 18 -26.96 -44.71 -30.63
N TYR A 19 -26.40 -45.65 -29.90
CA TYR A 19 -25.31 -45.38 -28.96
C TYR A 19 -24.17 -44.87 -29.82
N ALA A 20 -24.05 -43.56 -29.85
CA ALA A 20 -22.84 -42.92 -30.38
C ALA A 20 -21.67 -43.49 -29.59
N GLN A 21 -20.82 -44.27 -30.26
CA GLN A 21 -19.59 -44.78 -29.64
C GLN A 21 -18.78 -43.57 -29.19
N THR A 22 -18.62 -43.39 -27.88
CA THR A 22 -17.77 -42.34 -27.32
C THR A 22 -16.40 -42.92 -27.01
N VAL A 23 -15.39 -42.12 -27.24
CA VAL A 23 -13.97 -42.46 -27.03
C VAL A 23 -13.44 -41.74 -25.82
N THR A 24 -12.55 -42.35 -25.07
CA THR A 24 -11.81 -41.74 -23.96
C THR A 24 -10.39 -41.48 -24.41
N LEU A 25 -9.99 -40.20 -24.41
CA LEU A 25 -8.61 -39.76 -24.70
C LEU A 25 -7.82 -39.63 -23.39
N ARG A 26 -6.68 -40.32 -23.35
CA ARG A 26 -5.74 -40.25 -22.22
C ARG A 26 -4.42 -39.63 -22.66
N GLY A 27 -3.83 -38.78 -21.83
CA GLY A 27 -2.55 -38.21 -22.12
C GLY A 27 -1.75 -37.84 -20.85
N THR A 28 -0.47 -37.65 -21.03
CA THR A 28 0.43 -37.20 -19.97
C THR A 28 1.12 -35.92 -20.41
N VAL A 29 1.20 -34.92 -19.54
CA VAL A 29 1.88 -33.66 -19.81
C VAL A 29 3.17 -33.58 -19.02
N VAL A 30 4.27 -33.28 -19.67
CA VAL A 30 5.60 -33.18 -19.09
C VAL A 30 6.27 -31.83 -19.42
N ASP A 31 7.20 -31.42 -18.61
CA ASP A 31 8.09 -30.30 -18.88
C ASP A 31 9.14 -30.70 -19.93
N THR A 32 9.30 -29.90 -20.98
CA THR A 32 10.22 -30.20 -22.11
C THR A 32 11.68 -30.32 -21.70
N GLU A 33 12.13 -29.59 -20.68
CA GLU A 33 13.52 -29.53 -20.28
C GLU A 33 13.87 -30.58 -19.23
N THR A 34 12.96 -30.81 -18.27
CA THR A 34 13.19 -31.70 -17.14
C THR A 34 12.55 -33.07 -17.28
N ASN A 35 11.68 -33.24 -18.26
CA ASN A 35 10.85 -34.43 -18.51
C ASN A 35 10.02 -34.85 -17.28
N ARG A 36 9.74 -33.93 -16.38
CA ARG A 36 8.92 -34.14 -15.19
C ARG A 36 7.45 -33.95 -15.48
N PRO A 37 6.56 -34.75 -14.89
CA PRO A 37 5.13 -34.56 -15.07
C PRO A 37 4.67 -33.19 -14.54
N LEU A 38 3.79 -32.54 -15.29
CA LEU A 38 3.19 -31.27 -14.94
C LEU A 38 1.79 -31.46 -14.38
N ILE A 39 1.59 -30.97 -13.17
CA ILE A 39 0.32 -31.05 -12.42
C ILE A 39 -0.53 -29.84 -12.76
N ASP A 40 -1.87 -29.99 -12.73
CA ASP A 40 -2.85 -28.93 -12.92
C ASP A 40 -2.74 -28.18 -14.27
N VAL A 41 -2.21 -28.83 -15.30
CA VAL A 41 -2.29 -28.32 -16.66
C VAL A 41 -3.73 -28.36 -17.14
N ALA A 42 -4.26 -27.21 -17.54
CA ALA A 42 -5.59 -27.15 -18.17
C ALA A 42 -5.51 -27.69 -19.59
N VAL A 43 -6.28 -28.75 -19.88
CA VAL A 43 -6.41 -29.39 -21.19
C VAL A 43 -7.81 -29.11 -21.72
N VAL A 44 -7.92 -28.34 -22.79
CA VAL A 44 -9.18 -27.90 -23.38
C VAL A 44 -9.30 -28.48 -24.77
N VAL A 45 -10.44 -29.13 -25.08
CA VAL A 45 -10.74 -29.60 -26.42
C VAL A 45 -11.39 -28.49 -27.23
N SER A 46 -10.68 -28.03 -28.25
CA SER A 46 -11.18 -26.98 -29.16
C SER A 46 -12.43 -27.42 -29.90
N GLY A 47 -13.47 -26.57 -29.84
CA GLY A 47 -14.75 -26.86 -30.53
C GLY A 47 -15.81 -27.63 -29.71
N THR A 48 -15.43 -28.35 -28.64
CA THR A 48 -16.42 -29.11 -27.82
C THR A 48 -16.64 -28.47 -26.46
N GLY A 49 -15.69 -27.61 -25.99
CA GLY A 49 -15.74 -27.01 -24.67
C GLY A 49 -15.40 -27.94 -23.50
N GLN A 50 -14.99 -29.19 -23.77
CA GLN A 50 -14.56 -30.10 -22.71
C GLN A 50 -13.23 -29.69 -22.14
N VAL A 51 -13.10 -29.78 -20.80
CA VAL A 51 -11.90 -29.36 -20.05
C VAL A 51 -11.50 -30.48 -19.09
N ALA A 52 -10.24 -30.82 -19.04
CA ALA A 52 -9.63 -31.67 -18.01
C ALA A 52 -8.40 -30.96 -17.41
N ALA A 53 -7.96 -31.41 -16.24
CA ALA A 53 -6.70 -30.98 -15.63
C ALA A 53 -5.83 -32.24 -15.39
N THR A 54 -4.49 -32.04 -15.45
CA THR A 54 -3.56 -33.13 -15.16
C THR A 54 -3.47 -33.41 -13.67
N ASP A 55 -3.33 -34.68 -13.33
CA ASP A 55 -3.14 -35.19 -11.97
C ASP A 55 -1.68 -35.02 -11.47
N GLN A 56 -1.35 -35.60 -10.30
CA GLN A 56 -0.02 -35.55 -9.70
C GLN A 56 1.08 -36.22 -10.55
N ASN A 57 0.69 -37.12 -11.45
CA ASN A 57 1.59 -37.80 -12.37
C ASN A 57 1.56 -37.18 -13.76
N GLY A 58 0.94 -36.00 -13.92
CA GLY A 58 0.78 -35.31 -15.19
C GLY A 58 -0.26 -35.91 -16.14
N ASN A 59 -1.06 -36.89 -15.69
CA ASN A 59 -2.04 -37.57 -16.53
C ASN A 59 -3.38 -36.83 -16.55
N PHE A 60 -4.03 -36.81 -17.71
CA PHE A 60 -5.39 -36.32 -17.86
C PHE A 60 -6.26 -37.34 -18.61
N VAL A 61 -7.55 -37.25 -18.42
CA VAL A 61 -8.55 -38.08 -19.08
C VAL A 61 -9.67 -37.19 -19.59
N LEU A 62 -9.96 -37.30 -20.89
CA LEU A 62 -11.12 -36.68 -21.56
C LEU A 62 -12.08 -37.79 -21.95
N GLU A 63 -13.20 -37.88 -21.26
CA GLU A 63 -14.22 -38.92 -21.47
C GLU A 63 -15.31 -38.46 -22.44
N ARG A 64 -15.98 -39.42 -23.10
CA ARG A 64 -17.14 -39.18 -23.97
C ARG A 64 -16.88 -38.24 -25.16
N LEU A 65 -15.72 -38.31 -25.75
CA LEU A 65 -15.46 -37.67 -27.04
C LEU A 65 -16.12 -38.47 -28.17
N GLN A 66 -16.62 -37.81 -29.18
CA GLN A 66 -17.01 -38.50 -30.44
C GLN A 66 -15.73 -38.93 -31.17
N PRO A 67 -15.71 -40.05 -31.89
CA PRO A 67 -14.56 -40.36 -32.73
C PRO A 67 -14.28 -39.24 -33.73
N GLY A 68 -13.00 -38.83 -33.85
CA GLY A 68 -12.64 -37.75 -34.75
C GLY A 68 -11.32 -37.06 -34.38
N GLN A 69 -10.94 -36.07 -35.17
CA GLN A 69 -9.77 -35.24 -34.90
C GLN A 69 -10.17 -34.01 -34.10
N TYR A 70 -9.39 -33.73 -33.06
CA TYR A 70 -9.58 -32.60 -32.17
C TYR A 70 -8.27 -31.79 -32.07
N ALA A 71 -8.39 -30.52 -31.86
CA ALA A 71 -7.26 -29.69 -31.38
C ALA A 71 -7.33 -29.58 -29.85
N LEU A 72 -6.30 -30.02 -29.16
CA LEU A 72 -6.13 -29.79 -27.73
C LEU A 72 -5.31 -28.53 -27.47
N VAL A 73 -5.79 -27.70 -26.58
CA VAL A 73 -5.05 -26.57 -26.04
C VAL A 73 -4.66 -26.90 -24.61
N LEU A 74 -3.37 -27.03 -24.37
CA LEU A 74 -2.78 -27.29 -23.06
C LEU A 74 -2.18 -26.00 -22.53
N SER A 75 -2.59 -25.57 -21.35
CA SER A 75 -2.09 -24.33 -20.74
C SER A 75 -1.81 -24.52 -19.25
N SER A 76 -0.65 -23.99 -18.80
CA SER A 76 -0.24 -23.95 -17.40
C SER A 76 0.49 -22.65 -17.12
N SER A 77 0.35 -22.12 -15.92
CA SER A 77 1.12 -20.95 -15.50
C SER A 77 2.63 -21.24 -15.57
N GLY A 78 3.37 -20.36 -16.21
CA GLY A 78 4.82 -20.55 -16.41
C GLY A 78 5.22 -21.34 -17.62
N TYR A 79 4.28 -21.68 -18.51
CA TYR A 79 4.54 -22.41 -19.75
C TYR A 79 3.85 -21.76 -20.93
N PHE A 80 4.46 -21.85 -22.12
CA PHE A 80 3.79 -21.49 -23.36
C PHE A 80 2.60 -22.44 -23.59
N PRO A 81 1.42 -21.92 -23.95
CA PRO A 81 0.31 -22.78 -24.32
C PRO A 81 0.67 -23.60 -25.57
N LEU A 82 0.36 -24.90 -25.53
CA LEU A 82 0.56 -25.81 -26.62
C LEU A 82 -0.79 -26.12 -27.26
N GLU A 83 -0.93 -25.87 -28.55
CA GLU A 83 -2.03 -26.35 -29.34
C GLU A 83 -1.56 -27.45 -30.28
N THR A 84 -2.21 -28.61 -30.21
CA THR A 84 -1.80 -29.79 -31.01
C THR A 84 -3.01 -30.61 -31.47
N PRO A 85 -3.02 -31.08 -32.71
CA PRO A 85 -4.06 -31.99 -33.18
C PRO A 85 -3.88 -33.37 -32.54
N VAL A 86 -4.98 -33.95 -32.13
CA VAL A 86 -5.06 -35.32 -31.57
C VAL A 86 -6.18 -36.09 -32.25
N ASN A 87 -5.92 -37.33 -32.56
CA ASN A 87 -6.92 -38.22 -33.13
C ASN A 87 -7.54 -39.10 -32.02
N ALA A 88 -8.84 -39.00 -31.84
CA ALA A 88 -9.61 -39.78 -30.87
C ALA A 88 -10.44 -40.85 -31.59
N ASP A 89 -9.79 -41.83 -32.25
CA ASP A 89 -10.50 -42.85 -33.01
C ASP A 89 -10.69 -44.17 -32.25
N LYS A 90 -9.92 -44.43 -31.17
CA LYS A 90 -9.94 -45.69 -30.43
C LYS A 90 -9.86 -45.49 -28.91
N ASN A 91 -10.62 -46.31 -28.17
CA ASN A 91 -10.70 -46.29 -26.72
C ASN A 91 -9.42 -46.77 -25.99
N GLU A 92 -8.48 -47.41 -26.65
CA GLU A 92 -7.31 -48.07 -26.06
C GLU A 92 -6.04 -47.78 -26.88
N GLY A 93 -5.61 -46.56 -26.83
CA GLY A 93 -4.25 -46.16 -27.25
C GLY A 93 -3.34 -45.93 -26.05
N PRO A 94 -1.98 -46.05 -26.20
CA PRO A 94 -1.07 -45.60 -25.16
C PRO A 94 -1.30 -44.11 -24.90
N PRO A 95 -1.12 -43.62 -23.65
CA PRO A 95 -1.33 -42.22 -23.35
C PRO A 95 -0.40 -41.36 -24.22
N VAL A 96 -0.96 -40.35 -24.84
CA VAL A 96 -0.21 -39.38 -25.66
C VAL A 96 0.59 -38.49 -24.75
N ILE A 97 1.90 -38.37 -25.00
CA ILE A 97 2.79 -37.47 -24.22
C ILE A 97 2.83 -36.10 -24.86
N PHE A 98 2.53 -35.08 -24.09
CA PHE A 98 2.60 -33.69 -24.48
C PHE A 98 3.70 -33.00 -23.68
N SER A 99 4.58 -32.26 -24.36
CA SER A 99 5.67 -31.52 -23.70
C SER A 99 5.40 -30.03 -23.75
N LEU A 100 5.25 -29.40 -22.60
CA LEU A 100 5.14 -27.94 -22.49
C LEU A 100 6.53 -27.31 -22.31
N ARG A 101 6.81 -26.31 -23.12
CA ARG A 101 8.03 -25.50 -22.99
C ARG A 101 7.80 -24.40 -21.96
N ARG A 102 8.71 -24.25 -21.02
CA ARG A 102 8.68 -23.13 -20.09
C ARG A 102 8.68 -21.81 -20.83
N ASP A 103 7.81 -20.93 -20.43
CA ASP A 103 7.90 -19.54 -20.81
C ASP A 103 9.04 -18.90 -19.98
N PRO A 104 10.18 -18.55 -20.59
CA PRO A 104 11.25 -17.91 -19.85
C PRO A 104 10.83 -16.54 -19.32
N ALA A 105 9.70 -16.02 -19.83
CA ALA A 105 9.07 -14.84 -19.32
C ALA A 105 8.20 -15.11 -18.05
N VAL A 106 7.84 -16.36 -17.73
CA VAL A 106 7.15 -16.77 -16.50
C VAL A 106 8.07 -17.72 -15.73
N GLU A 107 9.18 -17.23 -15.22
CA GLU A 107 10.02 -18.01 -14.32
C GLU A 107 9.21 -18.37 -13.06
N SER A 108 9.16 -19.65 -12.78
CA SER A 108 8.32 -20.22 -11.73
C SER A 108 8.51 -19.52 -10.40
N ILE A 109 7.44 -19.04 -9.83
CA ILE A 109 7.27 -18.64 -8.44
C ILE A 109 7.43 -19.87 -7.53
N THR A 110 8.53 -20.58 -7.63
CA THR A 110 8.85 -21.75 -6.77
C THR A 110 9.97 -21.44 -5.78
N THR A 111 10.55 -20.25 -5.83
CA THR A 111 11.33 -19.76 -4.70
C THR A 111 10.34 -19.30 -3.65
N PRO A 112 10.32 -19.88 -2.44
CA PRO A 112 9.63 -19.25 -1.34
C PRO A 112 10.33 -17.90 -1.13
N ILE A 113 9.73 -16.82 -1.61
CA ILE A 113 10.10 -15.48 -1.20
C ILE A 113 9.89 -15.49 0.31
N PRO A 114 10.88 -15.10 1.13
CA PRO A 114 10.65 -14.86 2.54
C PRO A 114 9.45 -13.92 2.61
N MET A 115 8.31 -14.41 3.02
CA MET A 115 7.16 -13.56 3.19
C MET A 115 7.34 -12.81 4.51
N LEU A 116 7.99 -11.65 4.44
CA LEU A 116 7.50 -10.55 5.24
C LEU A 116 6.03 -10.44 4.86
N THR A 117 5.17 -10.61 5.80
CA THR A 117 3.75 -10.53 5.54
C THR A 117 3.47 -9.07 5.20
N LEU A 118 2.61 -8.82 4.24
CA LEU A 118 2.06 -7.49 3.95
C LEU A 118 1.68 -6.74 5.23
N ASP A 119 1.27 -7.48 6.23
CA ASP A 119 0.85 -7.06 7.56
C ASP A 119 1.96 -6.41 8.40
N GLU A 120 3.17 -6.92 8.28
CA GLU A 120 4.31 -6.40 9.06
C GLU A 120 4.75 -5.04 8.56
N ALA A 121 4.67 -4.87 7.26
CA ALA A 121 5.03 -3.63 6.61
C ALA A 121 4.00 -2.51 6.84
N GLU A 122 2.71 -2.85 6.96
CA GLU A 122 1.61 -1.89 7.14
C GLU A 122 1.55 -1.31 8.54
N SER A 123 1.90 -2.10 9.56
CA SER A 123 1.82 -1.66 10.94
C SER A 123 2.82 -0.56 11.28
N GLU A 124 3.85 -0.37 10.46
CA GLU A 124 4.96 0.54 10.72
C GLU A 124 4.80 1.94 10.11
N SER A 125 3.89 2.15 9.15
CA SER A 125 3.78 3.45 8.49
C SER A 125 2.57 4.25 8.92
N GLU A 126 2.76 5.46 9.45
CA GLU A 126 1.70 6.46 9.55
C GLU A 126 1.25 6.99 8.18
N GLY A 127 2.08 6.81 7.16
CA GLY A 127 1.76 7.14 5.78
C GLY A 127 1.85 5.90 4.91
N GLY A 128 0.78 5.13 4.73
CA GLY A 128 0.68 3.85 3.99
C GLY A 128 1.35 3.74 2.62
N GLY A 129 2.19 4.69 2.25
CA GLY A 129 2.83 4.80 0.94
C GLY A 129 4.18 4.11 0.77
N GLU A 130 4.82 3.72 1.85
CA GLU A 130 6.23 3.30 1.75
C GLU A 130 6.42 1.81 1.44
N ILE A 131 5.33 1.04 1.38
CA ILE A 131 5.35 -0.43 1.32
C ILE A 131 5.10 -0.99 -0.08
N ALA A 132 4.81 -0.16 -1.06
CA ALA A 132 4.65 -0.60 -2.46
C ALA A 132 5.82 -1.47 -2.93
N ASN A 133 7.02 -1.21 -2.44
CA ASN A 133 8.22 -1.95 -2.78
C ASN A 133 8.21 -3.43 -2.31
N LEU A 134 7.49 -3.76 -1.23
CA LEU A 134 7.41 -5.14 -0.72
C LEU A 134 6.55 -6.07 -1.56
N LEU A 135 5.68 -5.53 -2.37
CA LEU A 135 4.80 -6.31 -3.25
C LEU A 135 5.45 -6.66 -4.59
N HIS A 136 6.61 -6.12 -4.88
CA HIS A 136 7.28 -6.41 -6.14
C HIS A 136 7.69 -7.88 -6.23
N ALA A 137 6.92 -8.67 -6.93
CA ALA A 137 7.32 -9.97 -7.44
C ALA A 137 7.75 -9.79 -8.89
N SER A 138 8.89 -9.20 -9.06
CA SER A 138 9.51 -9.00 -10.37
C SER A 138 10.39 -10.18 -10.75
N ARG A 139 10.58 -10.38 -12.05
CA ARG A 139 11.62 -11.25 -12.61
C ARG A 139 12.98 -10.58 -12.57
N ASP A 140 13.02 -9.34 -12.21
CA ASP A 140 14.22 -8.54 -12.13
C ASP A 140 14.99 -8.85 -10.85
N VAL A 141 16.31 -9.03 -10.99
CA VAL A 141 17.19 -9.38 -9.88
C VAL A 141 17.30 -8.25 -8.86
N PHE A 142 17.23 -6.99 -9.29
CA PHE A 142 17.29 -5.85 -8.38
C PHE A 142 16.06 -5.77 -7.51
N GLN A 143 14.87 -5.83 -8.08
CA GLN A 143 13.63 -5.80 -7.30
C GLN A 143 13.47 -7.02 -6.39
N THR A 144 13.79 -8.22 -6.88
CA THR A 144 13.59 -9.45 -6.10
C THR A 144 14.53 -9.56 -4.90
N VAL A 145 15.75 -9.06 -5.02
CA VAL A 145 16.80 -9.23 -4.01
C VAL A 145 17.00 -7.95 -3.21
N ALA A 146 17.17 -6.82 -3.89
CA ALA A 146 17.59 -5.58 -3.28
C ALA A 146 16.44 -4.85 -2.59
N VAL A 147 15.36 -4.57 -3.30
CA VAL A 147 14.25 -3.76 -2.79
C VAL A 147 13.62 -4.43 -1.57
N PHE A 148 13.46 -5.75 -1.61
CA PHE A 148 12.99 -6.51 -0.46
C PHE A 148 13.93 -6.42 0.74
N GLY A 149 15.24 -6.65 0.56
CA GLY A 149 16.24 -6.59 1.64
C GLY A 149 16.33 -5.21 2.29
N TRP A 150 16.11 -4.14 1.52
CA TRP A 150 16.15 -2.77 2.02
C TRP A 150 14.84 -2.24 2.57
N SER A 151 13.76 -3.01 2.54
CA SER A 151 12.45 -2.60 3.03
C SER A 151 12.44 -2.21 4.52
N THR A 152 13.29 -2.83 5.32
CA THR A 152 13.46 -2.51 6.75
C THR A 152 13.94 -1.08 7.00
N TYR A 153 14.58 -0.46 6.01
CA TYR A 153 15.05 0.92 6.07
C TYR A 153 14.07 1.91 5.40
N ARG A 154 12.86 1.48 5.10
CA ARG A 154 11.87 2.24 4.30
C ARG A 154 12.44 2.75 2.98
N PHE A 155 13.30 1.93 2.35
CA PHE A 155 13.86 2.25 1.04
C PHE A 155 12.76 2.41 0.00
N ARG A 156 12.70 3.56 -0.63
CA ARG A 156 11.84 3.84 -1.77
C ARG A 156 12.67 3.76 -3.05
N GLU A 157 12.25 2.92 -3.97
CA GLU A 157 12.94 2.74 -5.25
C GLU A 157 13.06 4.10 -5.95
N ARG A 158 14.31 4.50 -6.24
CA ARG A 158 14.67 5.80 -6.83
C ARG A 158 14.17 7.02 -6.03
N GLY A 159 13.83 6.84 -4.79
CA GLY A 159 13.25 7.87 -3.93
C GLY A 159 11.86 8.35 -4.33
N TYR A 160 11.15 7.61 -5.22
CA TYR A 160 9.82 8.00 -5.68
C TYR A 160 8.76 7.78 -4.61
N ASP A 161 7.70 8.60 -4.64
CA ASP A 161 6.54 8.42 -3.82
C ASP A 161 5.69 7.23 -4.33
N SER A 162 4.92 6.63 -3.45
CA SER A 162 4.17 5.39 -3.72
C SER A 162 3.11 5.52 -4.82
N GLU A 163 2.64 6.71 -5.11
CA GLU A 163 1.74 6.99 -6.24
C GLU A 163 2.35 6.64 -7.59
N GLN A 164 3.71 6.60 -7.66
CA GLN A 164 4.42 6.21 -8.86
C GLN A 164 4.47 4.68 -9.08
N PHE A 165 3.90 3.89 -8.16
CA PHE A 165 3.87 2.43 -8.17
C PHE A 165 2.43 1.90 -8.08
N PRO A 166 1.60 2.08 -9.14
CA PRO A 166 0.22 1.63 -9.11
C PRO A 166 0.12 0.11 -8.95
N LEU A 167 -0.81 -0.31 -8.09
CA LEU A 167 -1.10 -1.71 -7.79
C LEU A 167 -2.46 -2.10 -8.34
N TYR A 168 -2.50 -3.20 -9.08
CA TYR A 168 -3.71 -3.73 -9.70
C TYR A 168 -4.08 -5.09 -9.12
N LEU A 169 -5.30 -5.24 -8.67
CA LEU A 169 -5.88 -6.51 -8.23
C LEU A 169 -6.90 -6.99 -9.27
N ASN A 170 -6.64 -8.12 -9.93
CA ASN A 170 -7.46 -8.65 -11.04
C ASN A 170 -7.78 -7.65 -12.16
N GLY A 171 -6.99 -6.56 -12.30
CA GLY A 171 -7.21 -5.51 -13.29
C GLY A 171 -7.81 -4.21 -12.74
N VAL A 172 -8.14 -4.13 -11.46
CA VAL A 172 -8.59 -2.91 -10.76
C VAL A 172 -7.39 -2.25 -10.10
N ALA A 173 -7.21 -0.94 -10.32
CA ALA A 173 -6.27 -0.15 -9.53
C ALA A 173 -6.82 0.01 -8.10
N ILE A 174 -6.00 -0.31 -7.10
CA ILE A 174 -6.40 -0.29 -5.68
C ILE A 174 -5.62 0.78 -4.87
N ASN A 175 -4.97 1.71 -5.55
CA ASN A 175 -4.40 2.87 -4.90
C ASN A 175 -5.53 3.82 -4.47
N ASP A 176 -5.47 4.28 -3.23
CA ASP A 176 -6.42 5.23 -2.66
C ASP A 176 -6.48 6.52 -3.50
N PRO A 177 -7.66 6.96 -3.93
CA PRO A 177 -7.80 8.12 -4.84
C PRO A 177 -7.46 9.47 -4.21
N GLU A 178 -7.49 9.58 -2.89
CA GLU A 178 -7.13 10.80 -2.14
C GLU A 178 -5.61 10.98 -2.09
N THR A 179 -4.88 9.90 -1.85
CA THR A 179 -3.45 9.93 -1.52
C THR A 179 -2.55 9.32 -2.59
N GLY A 180 -3.11 8.61 -3.57
CA GLY A 180 -2.37 7.85 -4.57
C GLY A 180 -1.66 6.60 -4.03
N THR A 181 -1.84 6.24 -2.75
CA THR A 181 -1.11 5.15 -2.09
C THR A 181 -1.95 3.88 -1.99
N ALA A 182 -1.32 2.70 -1.98
CA ALA A 182 -2.03 1.45 -1.76
C ALA A 182 -2.03 1.07 -0.27
N PHE A 183 -3.22 0.85 0.31
CA PHE A 183 -3.37 0.40 1.69
C PHE A 183 -3.42 -1.13 1.75
N PHE A 184 -2.30 -1.73 2.13
CA PHE A 184 -2.17 -3.19 2.20
C PHE A 184 -2.99 -3.85 3.31
N GLY A 185 -3.46 -3.10 4.31
CA GLY A 185 -4.38 -3.57 5.32
C GLY A 185 -5.71 -4.09 4.79
N GLU A 186 -6.17 -3.57 3.68
CA GLU A 186 -7.42 -3.97 3.05
C GLU A 186 -7.42 -5.44 2.59
N PHE A 187 -6.26 -6.05 2.41
CA PHE A 187 -6.06 -7.46 2.05
C PHE A 187 -5.00 -8.18 2.88
N GLY A 188 -4.62 -7.59 4.00
CA GLY A 188 -3.66 -8.19 4.93
C GLY A 188 -4.10 -9.58 5.41
N GLY A 189 -3.16 -10.51 5.57
CA GLY A 189 -3.43 -11.90 5.98
C GLY A 189 -3.88 -12.84 4.88
N LEU A 190 -4.06 -12.40 3.63
CA LEU A 190 -4.48 -13.20 2.47
C LEU A 190 -3.29 -13.71 1.64
N ASN A 191 -2.13 -13.88 2.23
CA ASN A 191 -0.85 -14.16 1.56
C ASN A 191 -0.90 -15.33 0.57
N ASP A 192 -1.70 -16.35 0.83
CA ASP A 192 -1.77 -17.54 -0.04
C ASP A 192 -2.38 -17.24 -1.40
N VAL A 193 -3.37 -16.36 -1.45
CA VAL A 193 -4.09 -16.01 -2.68
C VAL A 193 -3.49 -14.81 -3.41
N LEU A 194 -2.61 -14.05 -2.76
CA LEU A 194 -1.93 -12.88 -3.33
C LEU A 194 -0.54 -13.19 -3.92
N ARG A 195 -0.21 -14.46 -4.14
CA ARG A 195 1.14 -14.89 -4.58
C ARG A 195 1.44 -14.67 -6.04
N LEU A 196 0.40 -14.71 -6.89
CA LEU A 196 0.56 -14.58 -8.33
C LEU A 196 0.65 -13.11 -8.71
N ARG A 197 1.87 -12.63 -8.81
CA ARG A 197 2.18 -11.22 -9.08
C ARG A 197 2.99 -11.09 -10.36
N GLU A 198 2.79 -9.96 -11.02
CA GLU A 198 3.56 -9.55 -12.19
C GLU A 198 3.86 -8.05 -12.06
N SER A 199 5.12 -7.68 -12.13
CA SER A 199 5.56 -6.29 -12.04
C SER A 199 6.34 -5.89 -13.28
N THR A 200 6.10 -4.67 -13.74
CA THR A 200 6.97 -3.96 -14.69
C THR A 200 7.84 -2.99 -13.90
N ILE A 201 9.00 -2.65 -14.42
CA ILE A 201 10.01 -1.87 -13.72
C ILE A 201 10.20 -0.55 -14.45
N GLY A 202 10.22 0.55 -13.68
CA GLY A 202 10.48 1.87 -14.22
C GLY A 202 9.59 2.15 -15.43
N LEU A 203 10.17 2.53 -16.53
CA LEU A 203 9.46 2.92 -17.74
C LEU A 203 9.12 1.76 -18.70
N GLU A 204 9.38 0.50 -18.32
CA GLU A 204 9.04 -0.65 -19.15
C GLU A 204 7.55 -0.69 -19.52
N PRO A 205 7.20 -1.19 -20.73
CA PRO A 205 5.82 -1.32 -21.15
C PRO A 205 5.10 -2.40 -20.33
N SER A 206 3.87 -2.11 -19.90
CA SER A 206 3.01 -3.06 -19.22
C SER A 206 1.91 -3.59 -20.12
N ASP A 207 1.53 -4.85 -19.92
CA ASP A 207 0.46 -5.51 -20.68
C ASP A 207 -0.94 -5.27 -20.11
N PHE A 208 -1.05 -4.60 -18.97
CA PHE A 208 -2.31 -4.42 -18.24
C PHE A 208 -2.63 -2.96 -17.85
N ALA A 209 -1.67 -2.03 -18.02
CA ALA A 209 -1.83 -0.62 -17.67
C ALA A 209 -0.83 0.25 -18.43
N PHE A 210 -1.07 1.54 -18.49
CA PHE A 210 -0.07 2.53 -18.86
C PHE A 210 0.83 2.85 -17.67
N SER A 211 1.60 1.99 -17.15
CA SER A 211 2.36 2.13 -15.89
C SER A 211 2.96 3.53 -15.67
N GLU A 212 3.07 3.95 -14.41
CA GLU A 212 3.76 5.17 -13.98
C GLU A 212 5.28 5.00 -14.07
N ILE A 213 6.05 6.02 -13.68
CA ILE A 213 7.52 6.02 -13.80
C ILE A 213 8.23 4.97 -12.91
N GLY A 214 7.58 4.52 -11.84
CA GLY A 214 8.06 3.42 -10.99
C GLY A 214 7.69 2.03 -11.50
N GLY A 215 6.88 1.95 -12.57
CA GLY A 215 6.33 0.70 -13.08
C GLY A 215 4.89 0.47 -12.65
N ALA A 216 4.44 -0.77 -12.65
CA ALA A 216 3.13 -1.20 -12.14
C ALA A 216 3.17 -2.65 -11.70
N THR A 217 2.41 -3.00 -10.68
CA THR A 217 2.27 -4.38 -10.19
C THR A 217 0.85 -4.86 -10.36
N ARG A 218 0.69 -6.08 -10.90
CA ARG A 218 -0.60 -6.78 -10.98
C ARG A 218 -0.57 -8.01 -10.09
N ILE A 219 -1.65 -8.21 -9.32
CA ILE A 219 -1.91 -9.42 -8.54
C ILE A 219 -3.07 -10.16 -9.19
N ASP A 220 -2.87 -11.43 -9.54
CA ASP A 220 -3.91 -12.31 -10.09
C ASP A 220 -4.42 -13.23 -8.98
N THR A 221 -5.66 -13.00 -8.53
CA THR A 221 -6.30 -13.80 -7.47
C THR A 221 -7.39 -14.71 -8.01
N ARG A 222 -7.52 -14.85 -9.34
CA ARG A 222 -8.54 -15.71 -9.96
C ARG A 222 -8.40 -17.17 -9.50
N ALA A 223 -9.52 -17.80 -9.20
CA ALA A 223 -9.54 -19.18 -8.72
C ALA A 223 -8.94 -20.17 -9.74
N SER A 224 -9.10 -19.91 -11.05
CA SER A 224 -8.53 -20.75 -12.11
C SER A 224 -7.01 -20.63 -12.24
N SER A 225 -6.43 -19.56 -11.67
CA SER A 225 -4.97 -19.37 -11.60
C SER A 225 -4.37 -20.02 -10.35
N GLN A 226 -5.19 -20.39 -9.36
CA GLN A 226 -4.76 -21.06 -8.14
C GLN A 226 -4.65 -22.58 -8.34
N ARG A 227 -3.66 -23.18 -7.70
CA ARG A 227 -3.50 -24.64 -7.72
C ARG A 227 -4.57 -25.31 -6.87
N LYS A 228 -5.01 -26.53 -7.29
CA LYS A 228 -5.82 -27.39 -6.43
C LYS A 228 -5.06 -27.74 -5.16
N GLN A 229 -5.59 -27.32 -4.01
CA GLN A 229 -4.95 -27.56 -2.71
C GLN A 229 -5.91 -27.31 -1.55
N ILE A 230 -5.60 -27.94 -0.43
CA ILE A 230 -6.05 -27.56 0.91
C ILE A 230 -4.80 -27.23 1.69
N ARG A 231 -4.71 -26.03 2.23
CA ARG A 231 -3.55 -25.55 2.97
C ARG A 231 -3.98 -24.99 4.31
N ALA A 232 -3.28 -25.37 5.36
CA ALA A 232 -3.39 -24.78 6.69
C ALA A 232 -2.01 -24.32 7.12
N SER A 233 -1.89 -23.11 7.63
CA SER A 233 -0.63 -22.59 8.16
C SER A 233 -0.85 -21.90 9.49
N TYR A 234 0.10 -22.13 10.39
CA TYR A 234 0.21 -21.43 11.66
C TYR A 234 1.57 -20.73 11.72
N ALA A 235 1.56 -19.48 12.17
CA ALA A 235 2.79 -18.71 12.31
C ALA A 235 2.87 -18.04 13.67
N LEU A 236 4.12 -17.91 14.14
CA LEU A 236 4.52 -17.15 15.31
C LEU A 236 5.44 -16.02 14.86
N ALA A 237 5.25 -14.83 15.39
CA ALA A 237 6.08 -13.66 15.16
C ALA A 237 6.18 -12.82 16.45
N ASN A 238 7.01 -11.78 16.47
CA ASN A 238 7.11 -10.86 17.61
C ASN A 238 7.09 -9.38 17.16
N ARG A 239 6.48 -9.09 16.01
CA ARG A 239 6.34 -7.70 15.52
C ARG A 239 4.91 -7.18 15.77
N SER A 240 4.11 -7.08 14.71
CA SER A 240 2.74 -6.56 14.77
C SER A 240 1.79 -7.54 15.44
N TYR A 241 1.96 -8.84 15.20
CA TYR A 241 1.16 -9.90 15.81
C TYR A 241 2.06 -11.04 16.33
N ASP A 242 1.54 -11.78 17.31
CA ASP A 242 2.22 -12.96 17.89
C ASP A 242 1.84 -14.23 17.14
N HIS A 243 0.60 -14.32 16.70
CA HIS A 243 0.01 -15.52 16.14
C HIS A 243 -0.76 -15.24 14.87
N ARG A 244 -0.67 -16.17 13.91
CA ARG A 244 -1.50 -16.21 12.71
C ARG A 244 -1.94 -17.62 12.39
N LEU A 245 -3.24 -17.83 12.19
CA LEU A 245 -3.81 -19.02 11.59
C LEU A 245 -4.36 -18.65 10.21
N MET A 246 -4.04 -19.42 9.17
CA MET A 246 -4.55 -19.21 7.83
C MET A 246 -4.96 -20.55 7.21
N LEU A 247 -6.13 -20.57 6.56
CA LEU A 247 -6.70 -21.71 5.86
C LEU A 247 -7.03 -21.31 4.42
N THR A 248 -6.62 -22.12 3.46
CA THR A 248 -6.90 -21.90 2.04
C THR A 248 -7.31 -23.21 1.39
N ALA A 249 -8.43 -23.17 0.65
CA ALA A 249 -8.91 -24.28 -0.14
C ALA A 249 -9.16 -23.82 -1.58
N SER A 250 -8.60 -24.52 -2.55
CA SER A 250 -8.79 -24.26 -3.97
C SER A 250 -9.10 -25.55 -4.72
N THR A 251 -10.12 -25.50 -5.57
CA THR A 251 -10.49 -26.65 -6.41
C THR A 251 -9.57 -26.81 -7.61
N GLY A 252 -8.80 -25.76 -7.98
CA GLY A 252 -8.24 -25.65 -9.33
C GLY A 252 -9.36 -25.60 -10.38
N LEU A 253 -9.00 -25.68 -11.65
CA LEU A 253 -9.97 -25.72 -12.75
C LEU A 253 -10.62 -27.11 -12.84
N MET A 254 -11.91 -27.18 -12.58
CA MET A 254 -12.70 -28.43 -12.60
C MET A 254 -13.25 -28.75 -14.01
N PRO A 255 -13.60 -30.00 -14.28
CA PRO A 255 -14.40 -30.35 -15.44
C PRO A 255 -15.67 -29.48 -15.52
N GLY A 256 -15.99 -28.97 -16.71
CA GLY A 256 -17.08 -28.01 -16.90
C GLY A 256 -16.67 -26.54 -16.73
N GLY A 257 -15.39 -26.27 -16.49
CA GLY A 257 -14.80 -24.90 -16.53
C GLY A 257 -15.02 -24.06 -15.26
N TRP A 258 -15.41 -24.66 -14.14
CA TRP A 258 -15.51 -23.98 -12.87
C TRP A 258 -14.21 -24.06 -12.08
N ALA A 259 -13.88 -22.99 -11.33
CA ALA A 259 -12.88 -23.02 -10.29
C ALA A 259 -13.36 -22.17 -9.10
N VAL A 260 -13.05 -22.63 -7.88
CA VAL A 260 -13.41 -21.92 -6.64
C VAL A 260 -12.21 -21.92 -5.72
N THR A 261 -11.93 -20.77 -5.14
CA THR A 261 -10.91 -20.61 -4.10
C THR A 261 -11.49 -19.86 -2.91
N LEU A 262 -11.31 -20.43 -1.73
CA LEU A 262 -11.65 -19.83 -0.44
C LEU A 262 -10.39 -19.68 0.37
N SER A 263 -10.23 -18.56 1.06
CA SER A 263 -9.13 -18.35 2.03
C SER A 263 -9.64 -17.50 3.18
N GLY A 264 -9.08 -17.75 4.35
CA GLY A 264 -9.31 -16.93 5.54
C GLY A 264 -8.13 -17.01 6.49
N SER A 265 -7.92 -15.93 7.25
CA SER A 265 -6.90 -15.90 8.28
C SER A 265 -7.35 -15.13 9.50
N HIS A 266 -6.77 -15.45 10.65
CA HIS A 266 -6.89 -14.70 11.89
C HIS A 266 -5.50 -14.45 12.47
N ARG A 267 -5.25 -13.19 12.83
CA ARG A 267 -3.98 -12.70 13.39
C ARG A 267 -4.28 -11.99 14.70
N TRP A 268 -3.47 -12.23 15.72
CA TRP A 268 -3.68 -11.57 17.01
C TRP A 268 -2.38 -11.42 17.79
N ALA A 269 -2.31 -10.36 18.56
CA ALA A 269 -1.33 -10.10 19.59
C ALA A 269 -2.00 -9.27 20.69
N GLN A 270 -1.79 -9.67 21.95
CA GLN A 270 -2.17 -8.86 23.09
C GLN A 270 -1.15 -7.74 23.34
N LYS A 271 0.09 -7.99 22.94
CA LYS A 271 1.22 -7.07 23.02
C LYS A 271 2.05 -7.19 21.76
N GLY A 272 2.21 -6.08 21.02
CA GLY A 272 3.16 -6.00 19.91
C GLY A 272 4.60 -5.83 20.39
N TYR A 273 5.53 -5.59 19.45
CA TYR A 273 6.95 -5.33 19.75
C TYR A 273 7.13 -4.11 20.66
N ILE A 274 6.38 -3.05 20.42
CA ILE A 274 6.38 -1.82 21.22
C ILE A 274 5.30 -1.92 22.31
N GLU A 275 5.63 -1.49 23.53
CA GLU A 275 4.74 -1.55 24.67
C GLU A 275 3.45 -0.74 24.43
N GLY A 276 2.31 -1.25 24.94
CA GLY A 276 1.00 -0.63 24.76
C GLY A 276 0.38 -0.81 23.37
N THR A 277 1.06 -1.46 22.43
CA THR A 277 0.47 -1.85 21.13
C THR A 277 -0.18 -3.22 21.21
N PHE A 278 -1.18 -3.47 20.38
CA PHE A 278 -1.87 -4.76 20.22
C PHE A 278 -2.36 -4.89 18.78
N PHE A 279 -2.71 -6.09 18.34
CA PHE A 279 -3.25 -6.34 17.02
C PHE A 279 -4.35 -7.42 17.03
N GLN A 280 -5.42 -7.17 16.27
CA GLN A 280 -6.46 -8.14 15.94
C GLN A 280 -6.85 -7.93 14.48
N GLY A 281 -6.79 -9.00 13.67
CA GLY A 281 -7.17 -8.93 12.26
C GLY A 281 -7.72 -10.26 11.80
N THR A 282 -8.82 -10.20 11.05
CA THR A 282 -9.43 -11.36 10.39
C THR A 282 -9.50 -11.05 8.90
N SER A 283 -9.27 -12.02 8.05
CA SER A 283 -9.34 -11.82 6.62
C SER A 283 -10.16 -12.92 5.99
N TYR A 284 -10.89 -12.59 4.93
CA TYR A 284 -11.69 -13.51 4.14
C TYR A 284 -11.54 -13.26 2.65
N PHE A 285 -11.63 -14.32 1.88
CA PHE A 285 -11.47 -14.29 0.44
C PHE A 285 -12.33 -15.37 -0.22
N LEU A 286 -13.01 -15.00 -1.30
CA LEU A 286 -13.71 -15.90 -2.20
C LEU A 286 -13.38 -15.50 -3.64
N SER A 287 -12.97 -16.45 -4.46
CA SER A 287 -12.89 -16.27 -5.91
C SER A 287 -13.58 -17.42 -6.63
N VAL A 288 -14.39 -17.09 -7.62
CA VAL A 288 -15.13 -18.05 -8.45
C VAL A 288 -14.89 -17.73 -9.91
N ASP A 289 -14.41 -18.70 -10.65
CA ASP A 289 -14.24 -18.61 -12.11
C ASP A 289 -15.20 -19.51 -12.85
N LYS A 290 -15.63 -19.04 -14.01
CA LYS A 290 -16.30 -19.83 -15.03
C LYS A 290 -15.66 -19.62 -16.39
N LYS A 291 -15.02 -20.66 -16.93
CA LYS A 291 -14.60 -20.71 -18.33
C LYS A 291 -15.69 -21.32 -19.20
N ILE A 292 -16.00 -20.66 -20.32
CA ILE A 292 -16.96 -21.11 -21.32
C ILE A 292 -16.21 -21.23 -22.64
N GLY A 293 -15.82 -22.45 -22.95
CA GLY A 293 -14.93 -22.73 -24.08
C GLY A 293 -13.57 -22.07 -23.90
N LEU A 294 -12.98 -21.67 -25.04
CA LEU A 294 -11.70 -20.94 -25.07
C LEU A 294 -11.86 -19.42 -25.09
N LYS A 295 -13.08 -18.95 -25.39
CA LYS A 295 -13.32 -17.53 -25.69
C LYS A 295 -13.74 -16.70 -24.51
N HIS A 296 -14.38 -17.27 -23.50
CA HIS A 296 -14.99 -16.51 -22.42
C HIS A 296 -14.55 -17.03 -21.07
N GLN A 297 -14.16 -16.10 -20.18
CA GLN A 297 -13.93 -16.39 -18.78
C GLN A 297 -14.53 -15.29 -17.94
N PHE A 298 -15.32 -15.66 -16.95
CA PHE A 298 -15.87 -14.78 -15.92
C PHE A 298 -15.20 -15.09 -14.59
N ASN A 299 -14.89 -14.07 -13.82
CA ASN A 299 -14.37 -14.18 -12.46
C ASN A 299 -15.13 -13.24 -11.54
N LEU A 300 -15.57 -13.74 -10.40
CA LEU A 300 -16.04 -12.96 -9.27
C LEU A 300 -15.06 -13.15 -8.13
N THR A 301 -14.52 -12.05 -7.60
CA THR A 301 -13.64 -12.05 -6.43
C THR A 301 -14.24 -11.14 -5.35
N LEU A 302 -14.34 -11.64 -4.13
CA LEU A 302 -14.77 -10.93 -2.93
C LEU A 302 -13.70 -11.09 -1.86
N LEU A 303 -13.28 -9.99 -1.24
CA LEU A 303 -12.31 -10.04 -0.15
C LEU A 303 -12.47 -8.88 0.83
N GLY A 304 -11.96 -9.06 2.03
CA GLY A 304 -11.86 -8.03 3.06
C GLY A 304 -10.99 -8.51 4.21
N ALA A 305 -10.43 -7.54 4.94
CA ALA A 305 -9.51 -7.80 6.03
C ALA A 305 -9.76 -6.85 7.22
N PRO A 306 -10.89 -7.00 7.94
CA PRO A 306 -11.13 -6.20 9.15
C PRO A 306 -9.97 -6.32 10.13
N SER A 307 -9.49 -5.19 10.62
CA SER A 307 -8.41 -5.11 11.59
C SER A 307 -8.63 -4.03 12.64
N LYS A 308 -8.07 -4.25 13.83
CA LYS A 308 -8.02 -3.31 14.95
C LYS A 308 -6.64 -3.40 15.60
N GLN A 309 -5.97 -2.27 15.76
CA GLN A 309 -4.62 -2.23 16.32
C GLN A 309 -4.37 -0.99 17.18
N GLY A 310 -3.73 -1.19 18.33
CA GLY A 310 -3.17 -0.11 19.14
C GLY A 310 -1.85 0.38 18.54
N ARG A 311 -1.70 1.69 18.36
CA ARG A 311 -0.57 2.32 17.67
C ARG A 311 0.48 2.84 18.64
N ALA A 312 1.73 2.77 18.24
CA ALA A 312 2.79 3.61 18.78
C ALA A 312 2.87 4.93 18.01
N ALA A 313 3.41 5.96 18.64
CA ALA A 313 3.77 7.21 17.99
C ALA A 313 5.29 7.39 17.97
N ASP A 314 5.75 8.11 16.95
CA ASP A 314 7.09 8.68 16.96
C ASP A 314 7.18 9.76 18.05
N THR A 315 8.34 9.91 18.67
CA THR A 315 8.55 10.92 19.71
C THR A 315 9.93 11.55 19.58
N TYR A 316 10.19 12.52 20.43
CA TYR A 316 11.45 13.24 20.47
C TYR A 316 12.60 12.37 20.99
N GLN A 317 13.80 12.54 20.45
CA GLN A 317 15.00 11.84 20.92
C GLN A 317 15.17 12.02 22.45
N GLU A 318 14.86 13.19 22.97
CA GLU A 318 14.88 13.47 24.41
C GLU A 318 14.02 12.48 25.23
N MET A 319 12.84 12.11 24.72
CA MET A 319 11.98 11.13 25.40
C MET A 319 12.51 9.71 25.35
N TYR A 320 13.13 9.32 24.23
CA TYR A 320 13.81 8.02 24.15
C TYR A 320 14.97 7.93 25.14
N ASP A 321 15.76 9.00 25.27
CA ASP A 321 16.87 9.09 26.21
C ASP A 321 16.39 9.04 27.67
N LEU A 322 15.30 9.72 28.01
CA LEU A 322 14.68 9.68 29.32
C LEU A 322 14.02 8.34 29.65
N ALA A 323 13.44 7.68 28.67
CA ALA A 323 12.86 6.37 28.84
C ALA A 323 13.90 5.22 28.86
N GLY A 324 15.12 5.48 28.37
CA GLY A 324 16.19 4.49 28.26
C GLY A 324 15.90 3.40 27.22
N THR A 325 15.05 3.70 26.23
CA THR A 325 14.70 2.75 25.16
C THR A 325 14.23 3.49 23.91
N HIS A 326 14.59 2.99 22.73
CA HIS A 326 14.09 3.47 21.43
C HIS A 326 12.66 3.03 21.09
N TYR A 327 12.00 2.28 21.98
CA TYR A 327 10.64 1.76 21.81
C TYR A 327 9.63 2.36 22.79
N TYR A 328 9.90 3.56 23.27
CA TYR A 328 8.96 4.32 24.08
C TYR A 328 7.70 4.65 23.26
N ASN A 329 6.54 4.57 23.91
CA ASN A 329 5.25 4.86 23.31
C ASN A 329 4.41 5.75 24.25
N PRO A 330 4.07 6.99 23.92
CA PRO A 330 3.29 7.89 24.76
C PRO A 330 1.78 7.59 24.72
N ASN A 331 1.29 6.76 23.80
CA ASN A 331 -0.13 6.60 23.49
C ASN A 331 -0.88 5.72 24.48
N TRP A 332 -0.24 5.15 25.49
CA TRP A 332 -0.88 4.20 26.38
C TRP A 332 -0.65 4.49 27.87
N GLY A 333 -1.47 3.89 28.71
CA GLY A 333 -1.34 3.89 30.17
C GLY A 333 -2.20 2.80 30.77
N TYR A 334 -2.19 2.69 32.11
CA TYR A 334 -3.01 1.71 32.82
C TYR A 334 -4.39 2.27 33.18
N GLN A 335 -5.42 1.49 32.89
CA GLN A 335 -6.78 1.71 33.33
C GLN A 335 -7.26 0.48 34.12
N ASN A 336 -7.51 0.62 35.40
CA ASN A 336 -7.94 -0.48 36.30
C ASN A 336 -7.01 -1.71 36.26
N GLY A 337 -5.70 -1.49 36.01
CA GLY A 337 -4.70 -2.55 35.91
C GLY A 337 -4.48 -3.09 34.50
N ASP A 338 -5.35 -2.81 33.55
CA ASP A 338 -5.22 -3.19 32.15
C ASP A 338 -4.55 -2.09 31.31
N LYS A 339 -3.79 -2.48 30.28
CA LYS A 339 -3.19 -1.55 29.34
C LYS A 339 -4.23 -1.03 28.37
N ARG A 340 -4.38 0.29 28.30
CA ARG A 340 -5.25 0.97 27.35
C ARG A 340 -4.45 1.92 26.47
N ASN A 341 -4.59 1.79 25.15
CA ASN A 341 -4.02 2.68 24.16
C ASN A 341 -5.09 3.70 23.71
N ALA A 342 -4.73 4.97 23.65
CA ALA A 342 -5.61 6.04 23.19
C ALA A 342 -5.71 6.11 21.65
N VAL A 343 -4.69 5.61 20.96
CA VAL A 343 -4.63 5.64 19.49
C VAL A 343 -4.83 4.23 18.95
N VAL A 344 -6.07 3.95 18.60
CA VAL A 344 -6.49 2.66 18.05
C VAL A 344 -7.01 2.85 16.64
N ARG A 345 -6.30 2.24 15.68
CA ARG A 345 -6.75 2.18 14.28
C ARG A 345 -7.65 0.98 14.07
N TYR A 346 -8.73 1.17 13.34
CA TYR A 346 -9.51 0.08 12.77
C TYR A 346 -9.79 0.35 11.29
N SER A 347 -9.96 -0.72 10.53
CA SER A 347 -10.29 -0.62 9.11
C SER A 347 -11.03 -1.86 8.66
N HIS A 348 -12.07 -1.67 7.85
CA HIS A 348 -12.73 -2.74 7.11
C HIS A 348 -13.33 -2.18 5.82
N GLN A 349 -12.64 -2.36 4.72
CA GLN A 349 -13.02 -1.84 3.39
C GLN A 349 -13.10 -3.00 2.39
N PRO A 350 -14.18 -3.81 2.44
CA PRO A 350 -14.35 -4.95 1.54
C PRO A 350 -14.49 -4.50 0.08
N ILE A 351 -13.91 -5.30 -0.82
CA ILE A 351 -13.97 -5.10 -2.26
C ILE A 351 -14.60 -6.30 -2.97
N GLY A 352 -15.47 -6.00 -3.93
CA GLY A 352 -16.05 -6.95 -4.88
C GLY A 352 -15.61 -6.63 -6.30
N ILE A 353 -15.05 -7.61 -7.00
CA ILE A 353 -14.49 -7.45 -8.35
C ILE A 353 -15.16 -8.46 -9.28
N LEU A 354 -15.72 -7.97 -10.39
CA LEU A 354 -16.21 -8.76 -11.49
C LEU A 354 -15.32 -8.55 -12.70
N ARG A 355 -14.66 -9.61 -13.17
CA ARG A 355 -13.78 -9.58 -14.33
C ARG A 355 -14.33 -10.49 -15.45
N TYR A 356 -14.25 -10.01 -16.66
CA TYR A 356 -14.55 -10.73 -17.88
C TYR A 356 -13.37 -10.69 -18.83
N ASP A 357 -12.87 -11.87 -19.23
CA ASP A 357 -11.86 -12.02 -20.27
C ASP A 357 -12.52 -12.62 -21.52
N TRP A 358 -12.40 -11.91 -22.64
CA TRP A 358 -12.93 -12.33 -23.94
C TRP A 358 -11.79 -12.47 -24.95
N ASN A 359 -11.67 -13.67 -25.50
CA ASN A 359 -10.68 -14.04 -26.51
C ASN A 359 -11.39 -14.44 -27.80
N PRO A 360 -11.90 -13.48 -28.62
CA PRO A 360 -12.64 -13.77 -29.84
C PRO A 360 -11.81 -14.51 -30.87
N SER A 361 -10.50 -14.22 -30.90
CA SER A 361 -9.49 -14.82 -31.78
C SER A 361 -8.26 -15.22 -30.98
N ARG A 362 -7.21 -15.74 -31.65
CA ARG A 362 -5.91 -16.01 -31.02
C ARG A 362 -5.06 -14.72 -30.86
N THR A 363 -5.40 -13.69 -31.60
CA THR A 363 -4.65 -12.42 -31.63
C THR A 363 -5.28 -11.37 -30.74
N THR A 364 -6.60 -11.49 -30.43
CA THR A 364 -7.38 -10.49 -29.72
C THR A 364 -7.75 -10.96 -28.32
N THR A 365 -7.46 -10.14 -27.33
CA THR A 365 -7.91 -10.31 -25.94
C THR A 365 -8.51 -9.02 -25.44
N LEU A 366 -9.74 -9.08 -24.90
CA LEU A 366 -10.35 -8.01 -24.13
C LEU A 366 -10.48 -8.45 -22.68
N THR A 367 -9.88 -7.72 -21.77
CA THR A 367 -10.11 -7.83 -20.33
C THR A 367 -10.95 -6.65 -19.87
N ALA A 368 -12.11 -6.88 -19.31
CA ALA A 368 -12.98 -5.87 -18.72
C ALA A 368 -13.23 -6.21 -17.25
N THR A 369 -13.06 -5.24 -16.37
CA THR A 369 -13.22 -5.40 -14.92
C THR A 369 -14.06 -4.28 -14.38
N ALA A 370 -15.05 -4.60 -13.53
CA ALA A 370 -15.82 -3.66 -12.75
C ALA A 370 -15.65 -3.99 -11.26
N TYR A 371 -15.72 -2.99 -10.40
CA TYR A 371 -15.57 -3.19 -8.97
C TYR A 371 -16.41 -2.23 -8.16
N VAL A 372 -16.66 -2.64 -6.92
CA VAL A 372 -17.25 -1.83 -5.86
C VAL A 372 -16.46 -2.08 -4.58
N GLN A 373 -16.21 -1.01 -3.84
CA GLN A 373 -15.58 -1.03 -2.51
C GLN A 373 -16.36 -0.07 -1.63
N ALA A 374 -16.65 -0.46 -0.39
CA ALA A 374 -17.22 0.45 0.59
C ALA A 374 -16.84 -0.04 1.97
N GLY A 375 -16.60 0.88 2.89
CA GLY A 375 -16.28 0.48 4.25
C GLY A 375 -15.85 1.60 5.15
N GLU A 376 -15.42 1.19 6.33
CA GLU A 376 -15.10 2.05 7.44
C GLU A 376 -13.60 2.04 7.72
N ARG A 377 -13.09 3.21 8.06
CA ARG A 377 -11.71 3.39 8.55
C ARG A 377 -11.72 4.48 9.62
N GLY A 378 -10.99 4.27 10.71
CA GLY A 378 -10.90 5.28 11.75
C GLY A 378 -9.70 5.10 12.65
N ASP A 379 -9.27 6.22 13.24
CA ASP A 379 -8.24 6.29 14.26
C ASP A 379 -8.82 6.96 15.50
N SER A 380 -8.79 6.27 16.66
CA SER A 380 -9.12 6.94 17.91
C SER A 380 -7.99 7.86 18.37
N ARG A 381 -8.32 8.92 19.08
CA ARG A 381 -7.37 9.85 19.69
C ARG A 381 -7.93 10.42 20.97
N LEU A 382 -7.04 10.88 21.85
CA LEU A 382 -7.45 11.64 23.03
C LEU A 382 -7.70 13.10 22.64
N GLU A 383 -8.93 13.60 22.84
CA GLU A 383 -9.30 15.01 22.70
C GLU A 383 -9.50 15.63 24.09
N TYR A 384 -9.18 16.91 24.24
CA TYR A 384 -9.14 17.60 25.53
C TYR A 384 -9.51 19.08 25.40
N GLN A 385 -10.09 19.67 26.45
CA GLN A 385 -10.45 21.08 26.49
C GLN A 385 -9.28 21.95 26.96
N GLY A 386 -8.53 21.47 27.94
CA GLY A 386 -7.44 22.24 28.59
C GLY A 386 -6.06 21.97 28.00
N SER A 387 -5.09 21.69 28.85
CA SER A 387 -3.71 21.39 28.46
C SER A 387 -3.61 20.01 27.84
N ASN A 388 -2.67 19.84 26.90
CA ASN A 388 -2.37 18.55 26.29
C ASN A 388 -1.86 17.57 27.36
N PRO A 389 -2.55 16.43 27.56
CA PRO A 389 -2.19 15.46 28.58
C PRO A 389 -1.16 14.41 28.10
N SER A 390 -0.67 14.52 26.88
CA SER A 390 0.35 13.59 26.37
C SER A 390 1.61 13.62 27.22
N PRO A 391 2.16 12.48 27.65
CA PRO A 391 3.37 12.43 28.46
C PRO A 391 4.59 13.06 27.78
N ASP A 392 4.64 13.01 26.45
CA ASP A 392 5.68 13.61 25.63
C ASP A 392 5.34 15.02 25.11
N PHE A 393 4.30 15.65 25.70
CA PHE A 393 3.95 17.02 25.33
C PHE A 393 5.15 17.95 25.54
N ASN A 394 5.56 18.58 24.48
CA ASN A 394 6.81 19.32 24.40
C ASN A 394 7.02 20.38 25.50
N ARG A 395 5.94 21.03 26.00
CA ARG A 395 6.02 22.03 27.08
C ARG A 395 6.37 21.42 28.45
N ASN A 396 6.22 20.11 28.59
CA ASN A 396 6.52 19.37 29.83
C ASN A 396 7.89 18.68 29.78
N LEU A 397 8.61 18.79 28.67
CA LEU A 397 9.94 18.18 28.52
C LEU A 397 11.04 19.07 29.09
N PRO A 398 12.17 18.52 29.54
CA PRO A 398 13.29 19.28 30.06
C PRO A 398 13.73 20.40 29.13
N SER A 399 13.76 20.16 27.81
CA SER A 399 14.13 21.17 26.79
C SER A 399 13.21 22.39 26.72
N ALA A 400 12.03 22.34 27.37
CA ALA A 400 11.11 23.49 27.45
C ALA A 400 11.47 24.51 28.54
N PHE A 401 12.28 24.10 29.51
CA PHE A 401 12.62 24.95 30.64
C PHE A 401 13.91 25.78 30.35
N GLU A 402 13.84 27.07 30.62
CA GLU A 402 14.99 27.95 30.45
C GLU A 402 15.99 27.84 31.63
N ASP A 403 15.49 27.56 32.83
CA ASP A 403 16.30 27.29 34.01
C ASP A 403 16.89 25.87 33.96
N PRO A 404 18.22 25.73 33.89
CA PRO A 404 18.87 24.43 33.87
C PRO A 404 18.57 23.56 35.09
N THR A 405 18.30 24.16 36.24
CA THR A 405 17.93 23.42 37.47
C THR A 405 16.53 22.80 37.35
N GLN A 406 15.59 23.57 36.81
CA GLN A 406 14.25 23.06 36.54
C GLN A 406 14.27 21.98 35.44
N ALA A 407 15.03 22.23 34.38
CA ALA A 407 15.24 21.24 33.32
C ALA A 407 15.79 19.90 33.86
N ALA A 408 16.83 19.96 34.71
CA ALA A 408 17.41 18.78 35.33
C ALA A 408 16.44 18.07 36.28
N SER A 409 15.71 18.83 37.09
CA SER A 409 14.67 18.26 37.97
C SER A 409 13.57 17.54 37.19
N GLN A 410 13.10 18.14 36.10
CA GLN A 410 12.10 17.52 35.22
C GLN A 410 12.65 16.29 34.54
N ALA A 411 13.91 16.29 34.08
CA ALA A 411 14.56 15.12 33.52
C ALA A 411 14.62 13.96 34.52
N ASP A 412 14.99 14.24 35.77
CA ASP A 412 15.07 13.24 36.83
C ASP A 412 13.66 12.69 37.20
N LEU A 413 12.66 13.54 37.22
CA LEU A 413 11.27 13.11 37.42
C LEU A 413 10.81 12.14 36.32
N LEU A 414 10.99 12.52 35.06
CA LEU A 414 10.59 11.68 33.92
C LEU A 414 11.44 10.40 33.83
N ARG A 415 12.73 10.44 34.15
CA ARG A 415 13.62 9.27 34.12
C ARG A 415 13.24 8.22 35.18
N ASN A 416 12.95 8.69 36.42
CA ASN A 416 12.76 7.80 37.55
C ASN A 416 11.30 7.36 37.75
N ASN A 417 10.32 7.96 37.06
CA ASN A 417 8.91 7.63 37.22
C ASN A 417 8.29 7.22 35.89
N GLU A 418 8.12 5.92 35.69
CA GLU A 418 7.48 5.37 34.49
C GLU A 418 6.05 5.87 34.31
N SER A 419 5.29 6.01 35.40
CA SER A 419 3.91 6.49 35.37
C SER A 419 3.75 7.89 34.78
N LEU A 420 4.76 8.76 34.93
CA LEU A 420 4.75 10.09 34.29
C LEU A 420 5.02 10.04 32.78
N ARG A 421 5.49 8.92 32.28
CA ARG A 421 5.66 8.67 30.84
C ARG A 421 4.49 7.90 30.22
N GLN A 422 3.37 7.77 30.95
CA GLN A 422 2.16 7.08 30.52
C GLN A 422 0.93 7.99 30.63
N LEU A 423 -0.14 7.66 29.89
CA LEU A 423 -1.42 8.37 30.03
C LEU A 423 -2.06 8.03 31.37
N ASP A 424 -2.46 9.05 32.10
CA ASP A 424 -3.17 8.89 33.39
C ASP A 424 -4.67 8.81 33.19
N TRP A 425 -5.14 7.63 32.79
CA TRP A 425 -6.57 7.36 32.59
C TRP A 425 -7.40 7.61 33.85
N THR A 426 -6.87 7.37 35.04
CA THR A 426 -7.58 7.57 36.30
C THR A 426 -7.92 9.04 36.52
N SER A 427 -6.93 9.93 36.34
CA SER A 427 -7.15 11.37 36.41
C SER A 427 -8.17 11.88 35.40
N PHE A 428 -8.19 11.34 34.16
CA PHE A 428 -9.18 11.76 33.15
C PHE A 428 -10.61 11.45 33.61
N TYR A 429 -10.83 10.25 34.17
CA TYR A 429 -12.14 9.87 34.69
C TYR A 429 -12.53 10.70 35.94
N GLU A 430 -11.60 10.98 36.85
CA GLU A 430 -11.83 11.77 38.04
C GLU A 430 -12.19 13.21 37.68
N ILE A 431 -11.47 13.86 36.81
CA ILE A 431 -11.73 15.21 36.33
C ILE A 431 -13.12 15.29 35.70
N ASN A 432 -13.41 14.38 34.75
CA ASN A 432 -14.68 14.37 34.04
C ASN A 432 -15.89 14.19 34.94
N ARG A 433 -15.82 13.34 35.97
CA ARG A 433 -16.90 13.09 36.93
C ARG A 433 -17.14 14.25 37.89
N ASN A 434 -16.20 15.18 37.99
CA ASN A 434 -16.22 16.28 38.92
C ASN A 434 -16.29 17.66 38.24
N THR A 435 -16.79 17.72 37.00
CA THR A 435 -16.95 18.97 36.27
C THR A 435 -18.43 19.23 35.92
N PRO A 436 -19.30 19.54 36.93
CA PRO A 436 -20.69 19.82 36.64
C PRO A 436 -20.84 21.16 35.94
N GLU A 437 -21.59 21.17 34.83
CA GLU A 437 -21.89 22.36 34.03
C GLU A 437 -23.32 22.32 33.50
N THR A 438 -23.92 23.50 33.30
CA THR A 438 -25.24 23.66 32.72
C THR A 438 -25.14 24.38 31.39
N VAL A 439 -25.62 23.74 30.35
CA VAL A 439 -25.69 24.29 28.98
C VAL A 439 -27.12 24.81 28.77
N ASN A 440 -27.25 26.10 28.56
CA ASN A 440 -28.53 26.73 28.22
C ASN A 440 -28.72 26.76 26.72
N ASP A 441 -29.96 26.74 26.25
CA ASP A 441 -30.34 26.71 24.85
C ASP A 441 -29.60 25.59 24.08
N ALA A 442 -29.42 24.45 24.75
CA ALA A 442 -28.65 23.31 24.22
C ALA A 442 -29.23 22.81 22.89
N ASN A 443 -28.35 22.46 21.97
CA ASN A 443 -28.68 21.99 20.63
C ASN A 443 -29.50 22.99 19.79
N GLY A 444 -29.31 24.30 20.04
CA GLY A 444 -30.01 25.36 19.32
C GLY A 444 -31.51 25.50 19.68
N GLN A 445 -31.96 24.85 20.73
CA GLN A 445 -33.37 24.89 21.17
C GLN A 445 -33.54 25.85 22.33
N ALA A 446 -34.23 26.98 22.09
CA ALA A 446 -34.47 27.98 23.10
C ALA A 446 -35.17 27.39 24.34
N GLY A 447 -34.61 27.65 25.52
CA GLY A 447 -35.09 27.14 26.81
C GLY A 447 -34.72 25.66 27.09
N ASN A 448 -34.06 24.98 26.20
CA ASN A 448 -33.55 23.63 26.47
C ASN A 448 -32.29 23.71 27.34
N THR A 449 -32.39 23.24 28.58
CA THR A 449 -31.28 23.28 29.56
C THR A 449 -30.84 21.88 29.90
N ILE A 450 -29.53 21.59 29.64
CA ILE A 450 -28.92 20.31 29.98
C ILE A 450 -27.90 20.55 31.08
N THR A 451 -28.08 19.84 32.23
CA THR A 451 -27.16 19.86 33.35
C THR A 451 -26.55 18.49 33.55
N GLY A 452 -25.23 18.43 33.75
CA GLY A 452 -24.45 17.20 33.93
C GLY A 452 -22.97 17.48 34.01
N ASN A 453 -22.18 16.43 34.11
CA ASN A 453 -20.72 16.53 34.05
C ASN A 453 -20.27 16.71 32.61
N ARG A 454 -19.69 17.87 32.29
CA ARG A 454 -19.10 18.13 30.98
C ARG A 454 -17.73 17.46 30.87
N ALA A 455 -17.51 16.70 29.83
CA ALA A 455 -16.19 16.08 29.56
C ALA A 455 -15.12 17.13 29.33
N GLN A 456 -14.00 17.00 30.01
CA GLN A 456 -12.75 17.72 29.76
C GLN A 456 -11.81 16.91 28.90
N PHE A 457 -11.95 15.58 28.91
CA PHE A 457 -11.23 14.61 28.13
C PHE A 457 -12.23 13.62 27.52
N ILE A 458 -12.03 13.28 26.27
CA ILE A 458 -12.76 12.20 25.59
C ILE A 458 -11.81 11.38 24.75
N VAL A 459 -12.19 10.16 24.43
CA VAL A 459 -11.62 9.46 23.28
C VAL A 459 -12.52 9.77 22.09
N GLU A 460 -11.97 10.46 21.09
CA GLU A 460 -12.62 10.69 19.82
C GLU A 460 -12.26 9.61 18.82
N ASN A 461 -13.07 9.47 17.78
CA ASN A 461 -12.80 8.61 16.65
C ASN A 461 -12.82 9.45 15.36
N GLN A 462 -11.68 9.61 14.72
CA GLN A 462 -11.53 10.30 13.42
C GLN A 462 -11.82 9.30 12.31
N ARG A 463 -12.95 9.46 11.65
CA ARG A 463 -13.48 8.58 10.60
C ARG A 463 -13.07 9.09 9.22
N GLY A 464 -12.70 8.14 8.34
CA GLY A 464 -12.50 8.35 6.90
C GLY A 464 -13.15 7.18 6.15
N ASP A 465 -14.47 7.12 6.18
CA ASP A 465 -15.25 6.08 5.51
C ASP A 465 -15.27 6.33 4.01
N SER A 466 -15.26 5.29 3.19
CA SER A 466 -15.22 5.46 1.76
C SER A 466 -16.21 4.58 1.01
N LYS A 467 -16.63 5.08 -0.14
CA LYS A 467 -17.38 4.35 -1.17
C LYS A 467 -16.70 4.59 -2.49
N GLU A 468 -16.42 3.51 -3.18
CA GLU A 468 -15.71 3.54 -4.45
C GLU A 468 -16.31 2.56 -5.43
N SER A 469 -16.33 2.92 -6.70
CA SER A 469 -16.68 2.03 -7.81
C SER A 469 -15.98 2.45 -9.08
N GLY A 470 -15.80 1.53 -9.99
CA GLY A 470 -15.18 1.86 -11.25
C GLY A 470 -15.10 0.68 -12.20
N PHE A 471 -14.50 0.97 -13.33
CA PHE A 471 -14.20 -0.06 -14.33
C PHE A 471 -12.82 0.17 -14.93
N ASN A 472 -12.23 -0.90 -15.44
CA ASN A 472 -11.04 -0.89 -16.27
C ASN A 472 -11.22 -1.89 -17.42
N ALA A 473 -10.88 -1.49 -18.64
CA ALA A 473 -10.93 -2.33 -19.82
C ALA A 473 -9.63 -2.21 -20.61
N VAL A 474 -9.06 -3.34 -21.01
CA VAL A 474 -7.84 -3.39 -21.83
C VAL A 474 -8.07 -4.33 -23.01
N LEU A 475 -7.99 -3.78 -24.21
CA LEU A 475 -7.98 -4.52 -25.47
C LEU A 475 -6.52 -4.69 -25.90
N SER A 476 -6.11 -5.92 -26.15
CA SER A 476 -4.82 -6.28 -26.70
C SER A 476 -5.00 -7.00 -28.02
N GLU A 477 -4.35 -6.53 -29.08
CA GLU A 477 -4.38 -7.12 -30.41
C GLU A 477 -2.98 -7.37 -30.91
N ALA A 478 -2.66 -8.61 -31.23
CA ALA A 478 -1.44 -8.97 -31.94
C ALA A 478 -1.62 -8.63 -33.44
N LEU A 479 -0.99 -7.56 -33.89
CA LEU A 479 -1.01 -7.12 -35.29
C LEU A 479 -0.21 -8.06 -36.18
N SER A 480 0.78 -8.73 -35.60
CA SER A 480 1.59 -9.77 -36.23
C SER A 480 2.33 -10.55 -35.13
N ASP A 481 3.08 -11.59 -35.50
CA ASP A 481 3.94 -12.34 -34.56
C ASP A 481 5.00 -11.47 -33.87
N ARG A 482 5.20 -10.25 -34.34
CA ARG A 482 6.23 -9.32 -33.85
C ARG A 482 5.70 -8.01 -33.31
N ALA A 483 4.46 -7.68 -33.54
CA ALA A 483 3.88 -6.40 -33.14
C ALA A 483 2.53 -6.59 -32.48
N LYS A 484 2.31 -5.84 -31.40
CA LYS A 484 1.00 -5.77 -30.70
C LYS A 484 0.65 -4.33 -30.39
N ILE A 485 -0.66 -4.07 -30.35
CA ILE A 485 -1.24 -2.83 -29.87
C ILE A 485 -2.11 -3.13 -28.65
N GLN A 486 -2.10 -2.22 -27.73
CA GLN A 486 -2.97 -2.24 -26.54
C GLN A 486 -3.68 -0.92 -26.42
N ILE A 487 -4.95 -0.98 -26.06
CA ILE A 487 -5.79 0.20 -25.80
C ILE A 487 -6.51 -0.06 -24.48
N GLY A 488 -6.41 0.89 -23.56
CA GLY A 488 -7.06 0.78 -22.27
C GLY A 488 -7.93 1.99 -21.95
N ALA A 489 -9.00 1.76 -21.20
CA ALA A 489 -9.89 2.77 -20.68
C ALA A 489 -10.23 2.47 -19.23
N ASN A 490 -10.25 3.48 -18.38
CA ASN A 490 -10.65 3.35 -16.99
C ASN A 490 -11.53 4.51 -16.54
N TYR A 491 -12.34 4.24 -15.53
CA TYR A 491 -13.10 5.26 -14.82
C TYR A 491 -13.23 4.85 -13.35
N GLN A 492 -13.13 5.85 -12.45
CA GLN A 492 -13.19 5.70 -11.00
C GLN A 492 -14.11 6.77 -10.42
N TRP A 493 -15.04 6.34 -9.61
CA TRP A 493 -15.91 7.15 -8.78
C TRP A 493 -15.55 6.88 -7.32
N TYR A 494 -15.23 7.93 -6.56
CA TYR A 494 -14.88 7.85 -5.15
C TYR A 494 -15.63 8.91 -4.37
N GLN A 495 -16.06 8.57 -3.16
CA GLN A 495 -16.56 9.46 -2.13
C GLN A 495 -15.96 9.03 -0.79
N GLY A 496 -15.18 9.92 -0.19
CA GLY A 496 -14.66 9.79 1.17
C GLY A 496 -15.55 10.59 2.14
N GLU A 497 -16.00 9.99 3.23
CA GLU A 497 -16.79 10.65 4.26
C GLU A 497 -15.89 10.88 5.49
N ASN A 498 -15.48 12.12 5.73
CA ASN A 498 -14.57 12.51 6.79
C ASN A 498 -15.32 13.21 7.93
N PHE A 499 -15.32 12.60 9.12
CA PHE A 499 -16.01 13.12 10.30
C PHE A 499 -15.37 12.63 11.59
N LYS A 500 -15.79 13.22 12.73
CA LYS A 500 -15.44 12.76 14.07
C LYS A 500 -16.65 12.25 14.82
N THR A 501 -16.46 11.24 15.69
CA THR A 501 -17.46 10.81 16.67
C THR A 501 -16.84 10.71 18.06
N VAL A 502 -17.66 10.78 19.10
CA VAL A 502 -17.23 10.48 20.48
C VAL A 502 -17.21 8.97 20.67
N ASP A 503 -16.03 8.38 20.92
CA ASP A 503 -15.87 6.95 21.21
C ASP A 503 -16.08 6.64 22.70
N ASP A 504 -15.51 7.48 23.60
CA ASP A 504 -15.67 7.32 25.05
C ASP A 504 -15.67 8.69 25.76
N LEU A 505 -16.70 8.96 26.58
CA LEU A 505 -16.82 10.18 27.36
C LEU A 505 -15.98 10.16 28.66
N LEU A 506 -15.24 9.07 28.93
CA LEU A 506 -14.37 8.90 30.09
C LEU A 506 -15.08 9.26 31.42
N GLY A 507 -16.35 8.84 31.54
CA GLY A 507 -17.15 9.00 32.77
C GLY A 507 -17.90 10.32 32.91
N ALA A 508 -17.87 11.20 31.91
CA ALA A 508 -18.72 12.38 31.82
C ALA A 508 -20.10 12.04 31.24
N ASP A 509 -21.06 12.99 31.37
CA ASP A 509 -22.41 12.85 30.84
C ASP A 509 -22.52 13.28 29.35
N TYR A 510 -21.69 14.25 28.94
CA TYR A 510 -21.68 14.79 27.59
C TYR A 510 -20.37 15.51 27.25
N TRP A 511 -20.12 15.70 25.95
CA TRP A 511 -19.13 16.60 25.38
C TRP A 511 -19.86 17.83 24.80
N LEU A 512 -19.31 19.04 24.97
CA LEU A 512 -19.77 20.24 24.27
C LEU A 512 -18.95 20.44 23.01
N ASP A 513 -19.62 20.41 21.86
CA ASP A 513 -19.00 20.60 20.55
C ASP A 513 -18.69 22.08 20.29
N ALA A 514 -17.57 22.52 20.84
CA ALA A 514 -17.08 23.88 20.71
C ALA A 514 -15.61 23.89 20.30
N ASP A 515 -15.26 24.74 19.37
CA ASP A 515 -13.86 24.97 18.97
C ASP A 515 -13.17 25.84 20.03
N LYS A 516 -12.33 25.19 20.82
CA LYS A 516 -11.56 25.84 21.91
C LYS A 516 -10.60 26.92 21.42
N PHE A 517 -10.09 26.81 20.20
CA PHE A 517 -9.18 27.81 19.62
C PHE A 517 -9.96 29.05 19.19
N ALA A 518 -11.08 28.86 18.46
CA ALA A 518 -11.94 29.96 18.07
C ALA A 518 -12.49 30.71 19.30
N GLN A 519 -12.91 29.99 20.34
CA GLN A 519 -13.39 30.59 21.58
C GLN A 519 -12.30 31.45 22.27
N ARG A 520 -11.06 30.98 22.25
CA ARG A 520 -9.92 31.71 22.87
C ARG A 520 -9.48 32.91 22.02
N ASP A 521 -9.35 32.75 20.70
CA ASP A 521 -8.63 33.68 19.83
C ASP A 521 -9.56 34.73 19.19
N ILE A 522 -10.87 34.47 19.11
CA ILE A 522 -11.86 35.37 18.50
C ILE A 522 -12.99 35.69 19.50
N PRO A 523 -12.67 36.29 20.66
CA PRO A 523 -13.66 36.57 21.66
C PRO A 523 -14.66 37.63 21.19
N GLY A 524 -15.95 37.47 21.57
CA GLY A 524 -17.00 38.45 21.30
C GLY A 524 -17.70 38.31 19.94
N VAL A 525 -17.32 37.36 19.11
CA VAL A 525 -18.08 37.01 17.90
C VAL A 525 -19.06 35.89 18.26
N VAL A 526 -20.34 36.16 18.04
CA VAL A 526 -21.42 35.20 18.37
C VAL A 526 -21.28 33.94 17.52
N ASN A 527 -21.36 32.78 18.18
CA ASN A 527 -21.32 31.45 17.55
C ASN A 527 -20.01 31.11 16.82
N VAL A 528 -18.94 31.87 17.00
CA VAL A 528 -17.66 31.62 16.33
C VAL A 528 -17.05 30.26 16.72
N GLN A 529 -17.33 29.82 17.95
CA GLN A 529 -16.86 28.55 18.48
C GLN A 529 -17.68 27.34 18.01
N ASP A 530 -18.86 27.56 17.41
CA ASP A 530 -19.74 26.47 17.00
C ASP A 530 -19.16 25.79 15.73
N ASN A 531 -18.95 24.48 15.79
CA ASN A 531 -18.54 23.71 14.62
C ASN A 531 -19.69 23.59 13.59
N ASP A 532 -20.93 23.70 14.05
CA ASP A 532 -22.12 23.88 13.21
C ASP A 532 -23.05 24.94 13.80
N VAL A 533 -23.05 26.15 13.24
CA VAL A 533 -23.91 27.27 13.71
C VAL A 533 -25.40 27.00 13.57
N ARG A 534 -25.81 25.95 12.86
CA ARG A 534 -27.20 25.51 12.76
C ARG A 534 -27.66 24.78 14.02
N ILE A 535 -26.71 24.32 14.84
CA ILE A 535 -26.94 23.61 16.09
C ILE A 535 -26.04 24.23 17.18
N PRO A 536 -26.25 25.50 17.56
CA PRO A 536 -25.42 26.15 18.57
C PRO A 536 -25.53 25.44 19.92
N ASN A 537 -24.48 25.51 20.74
CA ASN A 537 -24.37 24.79 22.01
C ASN A 537 -24.62 23.28 21.85
N HIS A 538 -24.07 22.66 20.86
CA HIS A 538 -24.29 21.26 20.52
C HIS A 538 -23.71 20.34 21.61
N VAL A 539 -24.62 19.64 22.30
CA VAL A 539 -24.31 18.65 23.34
C VAL A 539 -24.23 17.28 22.68
N VAL A 540 -23.06 16.69 22.73
CA VAL A 540 -22.72 15.45 22.01
C VAL A 540 -22.56 14.29 23.00
N ARG A 541 -23.08 13.14 22.64
CA ARG A 541 -22.94 11.88 23.37
C ARG A 541 -22.10 10.87 22.59
N LYS A 542 -21.90 9.70 23.21
CA LYS A 542 -21.18 8.59 22.57
C LYS A 542 -21.76 8.26 21.19
N ASP A 543 -20.89 8.00 20.22
CA ASP A 543 -21.18 7.66 18.82
C ASP A 543 -21.81 8.80 17.99
N GLU A 544 -22.08 9.98 18.56
CA GLU A 544 -22.57 11.13 17.83
C GLU A 544 -21.44 11.91 17.14
N VAL A 545 -21.79 12.56 16.01
CA VAL A 545 -20.84 13.31 15.17
C VAL A 545 -20.61 14.71 15.76
N PHE A 546 -19.35 15.17 15.76
CA PHE A 546 -18.96 16.50 16.23
C PHE A 546 -17.70 17.00 15.49
N GLY A 547 -17.35 18.26 15.74
CA GLY A 547 -16.08 18.88 15.29
C GLY A 547 -16.06 19.20 13.81
N TYR A 548 -16.02 18.19 12.94
CA TYR A 548 -16.08 18.37 11.49
C TYR A 548 -16.84 17.22 10.81
N ASN A 549 -17.45 17.52 9.67
CA ASN A 549 -18.09 16.56 8.78
C ASN A 549 -18.06 17.08 7.34
N TYR A 550 -17.37 16.36 6.43
CA TYR A 550 -17.32 16.69 5.02
C TYR A 550 -17.07 15.48 4.14
N ASP A 551 -17.46 15.60 2.87
CA ASP A 551 -17.17 14.58 1.86
C ASP A 551 -16.06 15.08 0.91
N GLU A 552 -15.26 14.11 0.49
CA GLU A 552 -14.33 14.20 -0.65
C GLU A 552 -14.97 13.53 -1.85
N ASN A 553 -15.06 14.21 -2.94
CA ASN A 553 -15.62 13.66 -4.16
C ASN A 553 -14.57 13.66 -5.25
N ILE A 554 -14.21 12.47 -5.77
CA ILE A 554 -13.18 12.32 -6.80
C ILE A 554 -13.77 11.52 -7.97
N ARG A 555 -13.49 11.97 -9.19
CA ARG A 555 -13.90 11.35 -10.45
C ARG A 555 -12.72 11.35 -11.40
N ASN A 556 -12.15 10.19 -11.64
CA ASN A 556 -11.00 10.02 -12.52
C ASN A 556 -11.39 9.19 -13.73
N GLY A 557 -10.95 9.61 -14.90
CA GLY A 557 -11.12 8.86 -16.14
C GLY A 557 -9.87 8.93 -17.00
N GLY A 558 -9.53 7.85 -17.69
CA GLY A 558 -8.35 7.78 -18.51
C GLY A 558 -8.49 6.91 -19.74
N LEU A 559 -7.78 7.30 -20.80
CA LEU A 559 -7.61 6.51 -22.01
C LEU A 559 -6.11 6.41 -22.30
N TRP A 560 -5.64 5.24 -22.70
CA TRP A 560 -4.27 5.05 -23.09
C TRP A 560 -4.13 4.09 -24.27
N THR A 561 -3.04 4.21 -24.99
CA THR A 561 -2.65 3.28 -26.06
C THR A 561 -1.15 3.03 -26.02
N GLN A 562 -0.75 1.84 -26.43
CA GLN A 562 0.64 1.44 -26.48
C GLN A 562 0.85 0.46 -27.62
N VAL A 563 1.90 0.68 -28.42
CA VAL A 563 2.36 -0.23 -29.47
C VAL A 563 3.72 -0.78 -29.08
N GLN A 564 3.88 -2.08 -29.23
CA GLN A 564 5.16 -2.77 -29.00
C GLN A 564 5.53 -3.58 -30.26
N ALA A 565 6.80 -3.53 -30.64
CA ALA A 565 7.33 -4.32 -31.76
C ALA A 565 8.61 -5.05 -31.34
N ASN A 566 8.65 -6.36 -31.56
CA ASN A 566 9.75 -7.26 -31.21
C ASN A 566 10.46 -7.76 -32.49
N LEU A 567 11.47 -7.04 -32.93
CA LEU A 567 12.32 -7.45 -34.03
C LEU A 567 13.42 -8.42 -33.52
N PRO A 568 14.12 -9.12 -34.40
CA PRO A 568 15.14 -10.10 -33.98
C PRO A 568 16.25 -9.52 -33.09
N SER A 569 16.75 -8.33 -33.39
CA SER A 569 17.80 -7.66 -32.61
C SER A 569 17.32 -6.44 -31.81
N LEU A 570 16.10 -5.99 -32.02
CA LEU A 570 15.56 -4.75 -31.42
C LEU A 570 14.12 -4.94 -30.99
N SER A 571 13.80 -4.60 -29.74
CA SER A 571 12.42 -4.40 -29.28
C SER A 571 12.19 -2.92 -29.06
N VAL A 572 11.06 -2.40 -29.52
CA VAL A 572 10.67 -0.99 -29.34
C VAL A 572 9.24 -0.89 -28.83
N PHE A 573 8.96 0.14 -28.08
CA PHE A 573 7.59 0.48 -27.70
C PHE A 573 7.39 2.00 -27.70
N ILE A 574 6.16 2.41 -27.91
CA ILE A 574 5.69 3.79 -27.73
C ILE A 574 4.26 3.74 -27.22
N GLY A 575 3.91 4.65 -26.33
CA GLY A 575 2.56 4.78 -25.79
C GLY A 575 2.26 6.18 -25.33
N GLY A 576 0.95 6.45 -25.20
CA GLY A 576 0.43 7.71 -24.70
C GLY A 576 -0.84 7.50 -23.87
N GLU A 577 -1.08 8.38 -22.90
CA GLU A 577 -2.29 8.45 -22.10
C GLU A 577 -2.83 9.86 -22.00
N VAL A 578 -4.13 9.97 -21.80
CA VAL A 578 -4.82 11.19 -21.38
C VAL A 578 -5.73 10.86 -20.21
N LYS A 579 -5.73 11.72 -19.20
CA LYS A 579 -6.56 11.55 -17.99
C LYS A 579 -7.33 12.84 -17.71
N VAL A 580 -8.53 12.68 -17.18
CA VAL A 580 -9.37 13.76 -16.63
C VAL A 580 -9.57 13.47 -15.15
N ASN A 581 -9.20 14.41 -14.30
CA ASN A 581 -9.32 14.31 -12.86
C ASN A 581 -10.19 15.44 -12.37
N ASN A 582 -11.33 15.11 -11.77
CA ASN A 582 -12.26 16.08 -11.21
C ASN A 582 -12.44 15.78 -9.73
N PHE A 583 -12.35 16.80 -8.89
CA PHE A 583 -12.63 16.61 -7.47
C PHE A 583 -13.15 17.91 -6.81
N TRP A 584 -13.89 17.74 -5.72
CA TRP A 584 -14.43 18.81 -4.90
C TRP A 584 -14.73 18.33 -3.49
N ARG A 585 -14.75 19.25 -2.55
CA ARG A 585 -15.20 19.04 -1.17
C ARG A 585 -16.67 19.38 -1.04
N THR A 586 -17.42 18.62 -0.24
CA THR A 586 -18.79 18.94 0.18
C THR A 586 -18.84 19.04 1.70
N GLY A 587 -18.95 20.25 2.24
CA GLY A 587 -19.10 20.49 3.67
C GLY A 587 -20.50 20.14 4.16
N ARG A 588 -20.60 19.40 5.27
CA ARG A 588 -21.86 19.00 5.88
C ARG A 588 -22.20 19.79 7.14
N MET A 589 -21.25 20.56 7.67
CA MET A 589 -21.41 21.48 8.81
C MET A 589 -21.17 22.92 8.36
N GLN A 590 -21.90 23.86 8.96
CA GLN A 590 -21.71 25.29 8.78
C GLN A 590 -20.83 25.84 9.91
N ASN A 591 -19.52 25.91 9.67
CA ASN A 591 -18.54 26.28 10.70
C ASN A 591 -18.65 27.76 11.09
N GLY A 592 -18.65 28.06 12.38
CA GLY A 592 -18.82 29.41 12.91
C GLY A 592 -17.74 30.41 12.50
N ARG A 593 -16.52 29.95 12.20
CA ARG A 593 -15.43 30.79 11.68
C ARG A 593 -15.60 31.11 10.20
N PHE A 594 -16.22 30.21 9.46
CA PHE A 594 -16.39 30.31 7.99
C PHE A 594 -17.84 30.01 7.57
N PRO A 595 -18.84 30.71 8.12
CA PRO A 595 -20.26 30.37 7.88
C PRO A 595 -20.69 30.51 6.42
N ALA A 596 -20.02 31.35 5.65
CA ALA A 596 -20.30 31.55 4.22
C ALA A 596 -19.51 30.60 3.29
N ASN A 597 -18.50 29.88 3.81
CA ASN A 597 -17.57 29.08 2.98
C ASN A 597 -17.21 27.72 3.61
N SER A 598 -18.17 27.04 4.24
CA SER A 598 -17.95 25.75 4.89
C SER A 598 -19.01 24.71 4.54
N LEU A 599 -20.27 25.10 4.33
CA LEU A 599 -21.39 24.22 4.02
C LEU A 599 -21.58 24.08 2.50
N GLY A 600 -21.90 22.88 2.03
CA GLY A 600 -22.16 22.58 0.60
C GLY A 600 -20.87 22.36 -0.20
N ASP A 601 -21.03 22.36 -1.52
CA ASP A 601 -19.92 22.08 -2.45
C ASP A 601 -18.94 23.25 -2.52
N SER A 602 -17.65 22.90 -2.54
CA SER A 602 -16.58 23.82 -2.94
C SER A 602 -16.59 24.08 -4.46
N GLU A 603 -15.70 24.92 -4.93
CA GLU A 603 -15.31 24.92 -6.33
C GLU A 603 -14.95 23.51 -6.80
N LYS A 604 -15.42 23.15 -8.01
CA LYS A 604 -15.09 21.87 -8.64
C LYS A 604 -13.84 22.03 -9.48
N LEU A 605 -12.76 21.41 -9.03
CA LEU A 605 -11.48 21.41 -9.72
C LEU A 605 -11.47 20.35 -10.82
N SER A 606 -10.94 20.72 -11.98
CA SER A 606 -10.85 19.85 -13.16
C SER A 606 -9.49 19.99 -13.83
N PHE A 607 -8.76 18.87 -13.93
CA PHE A 607 -7.43 18.82 -14.53
C PHE A 607 -7.39 17.80 -15.66
N ASN A 608 -6.96 18.28 -16.84
CA ASN A 608 -6.63 17.41 -17.96
C ASN A 608 -5.13 17.17 -17.98
N THR A 609 -4.73 15.93 -17.94
CA THR A 609 -3.33 15.52 -17.91
C THR A 609 -3.00 14.55 -19.03
N TYR A 610 -1.74 14.47 -19.39
CA TYR A 610 -1.27 13.59 -20.44
C TYR A 610 0.07 12.96 -20.06
N GLY A 611 0.35 11.82 -20.67
CA GLY A 611 1.64 11.14 -20.55
C GLY A 611 2.03 10.53 -21.87
N THR A 612 3.31 10.52 -22.17
CA THR A 612 3.90 9.76 -23.30
C THR A 612 5.14 9.05 -22.81
N LYS A 613 5.32 7.81 -23.25
CA LYS A 613 6.54 7.04 -22.99
C LYS A 613 6.94 6.23 -24.20
N GLY A 614 8.23 5.95 -24.28
CA GLY A 614 8.76 5.10 -25.31
C GLY A 614 10.13 4.57 -24.94
N GLY A 615 10.53 3.51 -25.60
CA GLY A 615 11.81 2.91 -25.31
C GLY A 615 12.23 1.87 -26.32
N LEU A 616 13.48 1.46 -26.19
CA LEU A 616 14.10 0.45 -27.04
C LEU A 616 14.95 -0.50 -26.19
N THR A 617 14.99 -1.76 -26.63
CA THR A 617 15.91 -2.77 -26.09
C THR A 617 16.67 -3.41 -27.26
N TYR A 618 17.98 -3.19 -27.30
CA TYR A 618 18.86 -3.79 -28.27
C TYR A 618 19.42 -5.11 -27.76
N LYS A 619 19.19 -6.19 -28.49
CA LYS A 619 19.59 -7.55 -28.15
C LYS A 619 20.97 -7.81 -28.76
N LEU A 620 22.04 -7.57 -27.98
CA LEU A 620 23.42 -7.86 -28.42
C LEU A 620 23.60 -9.34 -28.80
N ASN A 621 22.96 -10.20 -28.00
CA ASN A 621 22.81 -11.64 -28.24
C ASN A 621 21.70 -12.19 -27.32
N GLY A 622 21.50 -13.51 -27.29
CA GLY A 622 20.47 -14.14 -26.46
C GLY A 622 20.64 -13.99 -24.93
N ARG A 623 21.72 -13.36 -24.47
CA ARG A 623 22.00 -13.19 -23.02
C ARG A 623 22.23 -11.75 -22.59
N ASN A 624 22.60 -10.88 -23.53
CA ASN A 624 23.06 -9.52 -23.27
C ASN A 624 22.16 -8.52 -23.98
N TYR A 625 21.62 -7.55 -23.22
CA TYR A 625 20.68 -6.56 -23.72
C TYR A 625 21.07 -5.17 -23.24
N LEU A 626 20.95 -4.18 -24.12
CA LEU A 626 21.01 -2.76 -23.76
C LEU A 626 19.62 -2.17 -23.92
N TYR A 627 19.19 -1.33 -23.00
CA TYR A 627 17.90 -0.66 -23.11
C TYR A 627 18.00 0.83 -22.79
N ALA A 628 17.06 1.60 -23.32
CA ALA A 628 16.85 2.99 -22.99
C ALA A 628 15.37 3.32 -23.10
N ASN A 629 14.82 3.99 -22.08
CA ASN A 629 13.41 4.37 -21.99
C ASN A 629 13.29 5.84 -21.57
N GLY A 630 12.21 6.50 -21.99
CA GLY A 630 11.90 7.86 -21.61
C GLY A 630 10.41 8.07 -21.36
N PHE A 631 10.10 9.02 -20.50
CA PHE A 631 8.74 9.47 -20.16
C PHE A 631 8.68 10.99 -20.09
N TYR A 632 7.57 11.55 -20.57
CA TYR A 632 7.21 12.95 -20.41
C TYR A 632 5.71 13.08 -20.20
N GLY A 633 5.29 13.82 -19.18
CA GLY A 633 3.86 14.00 -18.90
C GLY A 633 3.58 14.95 -17.77
N THR A 634 2.29 15.13 -17.51
CA THR A 634 1.77 15.92 -16.39
C THR A 634 0.93 15.05 -15.47
N ARG A 635 0.82 15.44 -14.19
CA ARG A 635 -0.02 14.79 -13.19
C ARG A 635 -0.86 15.83 -12.46
N ALA A 636 -2.12 15.51 -12.19
CA ALA A 636 -3.00 16.35 -11.39
C ALA A 636 -2.52 16.40 -9.94
N PRO A 637 -2.71 17.51 -9.22
CA PRO A 637 -2.57 17.55 -7.78
C PRO A 637 -3.52 16.55 -7.11
N GLN A 638 -3.14 16.04 -5.94
CA GLN A 638 -4.01 15.18 -5.16
C GLN A 638 -5.04 16.00 -4.38
N PHE A 639 -6.16 15.38 -4.00
CA PHE A 639 -7.20 16.04 -3.21
C PHE A 639 -6.64 16.68 -1.94
N ARG A 640 -5.81 15.96 -1.19
CA ARG A 640 -5.20 16.43 0.06
C ARG A 640 -4.34 17.69 -0.08
N ASP A 641 -3.76 17.92 -1.27
CA ASP A 641 -2.89 19.07 -1.56
C ASP A 641 -3.66 20.27 -2.18
N ALA A 642 -4.97 20.13 -2.34
CA ALA A 642 -5.80 21.08 -3.07
C ALA A 642 -6.63 22.00 -2.17
N PHE A 643 -6.81 21.67 -0.89
CA PHE A 643 -7.68 22.43 0.01
C PHE A 643 -6.94 22.98 1.22
N LEU A 644 -7.27 24.23 1.58
CA LEU A 644 -6.84 24.88 2.80
C LEU A 644 -7.77 24.47 3.95
N SER A 645 -7.27 23.71 4.91
CA SER A 645 -8.06 23.30 6.08
C SER A 645 -9.41 22.65 5.73
N PRO A 646 -9.44 21.53 5.01
CA PRO A 646 -10.70 20.92 4.53
C PRO A 646 -11.65 20.51 5.66
N ARG A 647 -11.17 20.42 6.90
CA ARG A 647 -11.99 20.17 8.08
C ARG A 647 -12.97 21.29 8.40
N VAL A 648 -12.64 22.53 8.04
CA VAL A 648 -13.39 23.72 8.46
C VAL A 648 -13.92 24.58 7.31
N ARG A 649 -13.36 24.52 6.10
CA ARG A 649 -13.74 25.42 4.99
C ARG A 649 -13.55 24.81 3.61
N ASN A 650 -14.24 25.43 2.60
CA ASN A 650 -14.23 25.01 1.19
C ASN A 650 -13.11 25.69 0.36
N GLU A 651 -12.17 26.36 0.99
CA GLU A 651 -11.16 27.15 0.31
C GLU A 651 -10.14 26.28 -0.43
N VAL A 652 -9.93 26.58 -1.70
CA VAL A 652 -8.97 25.89 -2.57
C VAL A 652 -7.61 26.58 -2.51
N VAL A 653 -6.54 25.81 -2.64
CA VAL A 653 -5.18 26.34 -2.80
C VAL A 653 -5.13 27.23 -4.05
N PRO A 654 -4.71 28.50 -3.93
CA PRO A 654 -4.68 29.42 -5.07
C PRO A 654 -3.73 28.94 -6.17
N ASP A 655 -4.11 29.18 -7.44
CA ASP A 655 -3.30 28.87 -8.63
C ASP A 655 -2.78 27.43 -8.71
N LEU A 656 -3.55 26.47 -8.22
CA LEU A 656 -3.21 25.06 -8.27
C LEU A 656 -3.10 24.58 -9.72
N GLN A 657 -1.97 23.98 -10.09
CA GLN A 657 -1.65 23.54 -11.43
C GLN A 657 -1.18 22.08 -11.43
N PRO A 658 -1.37 21.33 -12.53
CA PRO A 658 -0.71 20.05 -12.70
C PRO A 658 0.82 20.20 -12.65
N HIS A 659 1.47 19.25 -12.00
CA HIS A 659 2.92 19.17 -12.01
C HIS A 659 3.43 18.37 -13.20
N GLN A 660 4.67 18.63 -13.61
CA GLN A 660 5.32 17.99 -14.76
C GLN A 660 6.31 16.94 -14.28
N VAL A 661 6.32 15.80 -14.98
CA VAL A 661 7.26 14.69 -14.74
C VAL A 661 8.03 14.38 -16.02
N GLN A 662 9.36 14.33 -15.92
CA GLN A 662 10.27 13.96 -16.99
C GLN A 662 11.20 12.87 -16.47
N SER A 663 11.31 11.74 -17.17
CA SER A 663 12.15 10.63 -16.72
C SER A 663 12.84 9.97 -17.89
N VAL A 664 14.12 9.65 -17.72
CA VAL A 664 14.89 8.82 -18.63
C VAL A 664 15.64 7.76 -17.84
N GLU A 665 15.73 6.58 -18.42
CA GLU A 665 16.53 5.48 -17.86
C GLU A 665 17.21 4.71 -18.98
N GLY A 666 18.34 4.09 -18.65
CA GLY A 666 19.03 3.21 -19.57
C GLY A 666 19.95 2.27 -18.84
N GLY A 667 20.19 1.11 -19.44
CA GLY A 667 20.98 0.12 -18.73
C GLY A 667 21.34 -1.11 -19.55
N TYR A 668 21.97 -2.03 -18.82
CA TYR A 668 22.44 -3.30 -19.33
C TYR A 668 21.82 -4.45 -18.54
N LEU A 669 21.29 -5.46 -19.24
CA LEU A 669 20.72 -6.67 -18.68
C LEU A 669 21.54 -7.88 -19.12
N LEU A 670 21.94 -8.70 -18.15
CA LEU A 670 22.58 -9.99 -18.34
C LEU A 670 21.62 -11.11 -17.93
N ARG A 671 21.26 -11.99 -18.85
CA ARG A 671 20.38 -13.13 -18.64
C ARG A 671 21.07 -14.43 -19.05
N SER A 672 21.73 -15.07 -18.10
CA SER A 672 22.36 -16.37 -18.29
C SER A 672 21.81 -17.37 -17.26
N PRO A 673 21.80 -18.68 -17.51
CA PRO A 673 21.34 -19.69 -16.55
C PRO A 673 22.03 -19.65 -15.19
N ARG A 674 23.31 -19.25 -15.15
CA ARG A 674 24.13 -19.20 -13.94
C ARG A 674 24.41 -17.79 -13.44
N LEU A 675 24.16 -16.77 -14.24
CA LEU A 675 24.47 -15.39 -13.90
C LEU A 675 23.41 -14.48 -14.48
N ARG A 676 22.72 -13.75 -13.60
CA ARG A 676 21.76 -12.70 -13.96
C ARG A 676 22.24 -11.39 -13.38
N GLY A 677 22.12 -10.32 -14.15
CA GLY A 677 22.54 -9.02 -13.67
C GLY A 677 21.79 -7.89 -14.35
N ARG A 678 21.70 -6.78 -13.66
CA ARG A 678 21.15 -5.52 -14.13
C ARG A 678 22.03 -4.38 -13.66
N LEU A 679 22.28 -3.45 -14.56
CA LEU A 679 22.87 -2.14 -14.27
C LEU A 679 21.97 -1.10 -14.93
N THR A 680 21.48 -0.14 -14.18
CA THR A 680 20.58 0.92 -14.65
C THR A 680 21.07 2.26 -14.16
N GLY A 681 21.17 3.23 -15.06
CA GLY A 681 21.26 4.64 -14.74
C GLY A 681 19.91 5.31 -15.01
N TYR A 682 19.50 6.25 -14.16
CA TYR A 682 18.24 6.96 -14.30
C TYR A 682 18.37 8.44 -13.91
N LEU A 683 17.50 9.24 -14.49
CA LEU A 683 17.33 10.66 -14.16
C LEU A 683 15.86 11.01 -14.29
N THR A 684 15.26 11.52 -13.21
CA THR A 684 13.87 11.99 -13.17
C THR A 684 13.81 13.40 -12.59
N GLN A 685 12.99 14.26 -13.19
CA GLN A 685 12.68 15.59 -12.72
C GLN A 685 11.18 15.72 -12.49
N PHE A 686 10.82 16.16 -11.30
CA PHE A 686 9.49 16.62 -10.93
C PHE A 686 9.54 18.13 -10.89
N LYS A 687 8.57 18.80 -11.51
CA LYS A 687 8.54 20.26 -11.60
C LYS A 687 7.16 20.82 -11.25
N ASN A 688 7.16 21.92 -10.53
CA ASN A 688 5.97 22.66 -10.15
C ASN A 688 5.01 21.84 -9.29
N GLU A 689 5.54 21.04 -8.35
CA GLU A 689 4.71 20.33 -7.38
C GLU A 689 4.14 21.31 -6.35
N THR A 690 2.96 20.99 -5.83
CA THR A 690 2.35 21.65 -4.69
C THR A 690 2.26 20.65 -3.56
N GLU A 691 2.77 21.02 -2.38
CA GLU A 691 2.72 20.20 -1.17
C GLU A 691 1.90 20.95 -0.11
N ALA A 692 0.86 20.31 0.43
CA ALA A 692 0.11 20.86 1.55
C ALA A 692 0.31 19.98 2.79
N SER A 693 0.47 20.60 3.95
CA SER A 693 0.57 19.89 5.22
C SER A 693 -0.09 20.66 6.36
N LEU A 694 -0.88 19.93 7.15
CA LEU A 694 -1.47 20.44 8.39
C LEU A 694 -0.45 20.23 9.53
N PHE A 695 -0.21 21.25 10.33
CA PHE A 695 0.68 21.15 11.49
C PHE A 695 0.23 22.06 12.63
N TYR A 696 0.73 21.79 13.82
CA TYR A 696 0.44 22.62 14.99
C TYR A 696 1.47 23.72 15.14
N LEU A 697 1.01 24.97 15.14
CA LEU A 697 1.81 26.17 15.31
C LEU A 697 2.05 26.42 16.80
N TYR A 698 3.14 25.92 17.35
CA TYR A 698 3.42 25.99 18.79
C TYR A 698 3.54 27.41 19.32
N SER A 699 4.08 28.34 18.54
CA SER A 699 4.20 29.74 18.91
C SER A 699 2.85 30.43 19.09
N LEU A 700 1.87 30.05 18.29
CA LEU A 700 0.50 30.60 18.32
C LEU A 700 -0.49 29.69 19.07
N GLY A 701 -0.13 28.45 19.29
CA GLY A 701 -1.00 27.47 19.95
C GLY A 701 -2.22 27.08 19.13
N VAL A 702 -2.14 27.09 17.80
CA VAL A 702 -3.24 26.78 16.87
C VAL A 702 -2.77 25.84 15.77
N PHE A 703 -3.71 25.17 15.09
CA PHE A 703 -3.41 24.49 13.86
C PHE A 703 -3.30 25.46 12.70
N GLY A 704 -2.45 25.13 11.73
CA GLY A 704 -2.29 25.86 10.50
C GLY A 704 -1.96 24.93 9.33
N THR A 705 -2.24 25.39 8.12
CA THR A 705 -1.89 24.69 6.89
C THR A 705 -0.70 25.39 6.24
N SER A 706 0.34 24.61 5.97
CA SER A 706 1.50 25.01 5.19
C SER A 706 1.32 24.55 3.74
N ILE A 707 1.53 25.45 2.79
CA ILE A 707 1.51 25.17 1.37
C ILE A 707 2.83 25.61 0.76
N LEU A 708 3.48 24.67 0.07
CA LEU A 708 4.63 24.95 -0.76
C LEU A 708 4.20 24.88 -2.23
N ARG A 709 4.49 25.93 -2.99
CA ARG A 709 4.19 26.02 -4.42
C ARG A 709 5.47 26.16 -5.23
N GLY A 710 5.52 25.42 -6.34
CA GLY A 710 6.69 25.43 -7.22
C GLY A 710 7.86 24.61 -6.66
N VAL A 711 7.58 23.48 -6.04
CA VAL A 711 8.58 22.53 -5.59
C VAL A 711 9.10 21.75 -6.80
N ASP A 712 10.40 21.85 -7.05
CA ASP A 712 11.07 21.04 -8.07
C ASP A 712 12.04 20.07 -7.38
N ARG A 713 12.07 18.82 -7.87
CA ARG A 713 12.96 17.76 -7.37
C ARG A 713 13.68 17.08 -8.52
N ARG A 714 14.91 16.67 -8.29
CA ARG A 714 15.68 15.82 -9.20
C ARG A 714 16.07 14.53 -8.50
N HIS A 715 15.81 13.42 -9.14
CA HIS A 715 16.19 12.09 -8.69
C HIS A 715 17.09 11.48 -9.76
N ALA A 716 18.36 11.27 -9.44
CA ALA A 716 19.34 10.64 -10.32
C ALA A 716 20.04 9.51 -9.59
N GLY A 717 20.53 8.51 -10.31
CA GLY A 717 21.28 7.46 -9.63
C GLY A 717 21.64 6.29 -10.53
N ILE A 718 22.31 5.34 -9.88
CA ILE A 718 22.71 4.06 -10.48
C ILE A 718 22.25 2.93 -9.58
N GLU A 719 21.55 1.98 -10.17
CA GLU A 719 21.11 0.72 -9.56
C GLU A 719 21.88 -0.44 -10.17
N ALA A 720 22.42 -1.32 -9.36
CA ALA A 720 23.08 -2.53 -9.82
C ALA A 720 22.65 -3.73 -9.01
N ALA A 721 22.43 -4.87 -9.67
CA ALA A 721 22.22 -6.15 -9.01
C ALA A 721 22.81 -7.30 -9.81
N LEU A 722 23.31 -8.30 -9.09
CA LEU A 722 23.91 -9.51 -9.65
C LEU A 722 23.46 -10.72 -8.83
N GLU A 723 22.98 -11.75 -9.50
CA GLU A 723 22.73 -13.06 -8.94
C GLU A 723 23.58 -14.10 -9.64
N ALA A 724 24.39 -14.81 -8.90
CA ALA A 724 25.24 -15.90 -9.39
C ALA A 724 24.82 -17.24 -8.77
N LYS A 725 24.72 -18.27 -9.62
CA LYS A 725 24.49 -19.68 -9.22
C LYS A 725 25.72 -20.52 -9.57
N PRO A 726 26.77 -20.50 -8.72
CA PRO A 726 28.01 -21.28 -8.95
C PRO A 726 27.72 -22.78 -9.07
N SER A 727 26.71 -23.24 -8.36
CA SER A 727 26.19 -24.61 -8.46
C SER A 727 24.67 -24.62 -8.30
N ALA A 728 24.05 -25.78 -8.48
CA ALA A 728 22.61 -25.93 -8.22
C ALA A 728 22.21 -25.74 -6.73
N ALA A 729 23.17 -25.78 -5.82
CA ALA A 729 22.95 -25.64 -4.39
C ALA A 729 23.22 -24.23 -3.85
N TRP A 730 23.99 -23.42 -4.54
CA TRP A 730 24.41 -22.10 -4.06
C TRP A 730 23.89 -20.98 -4.94
N THR A 731 23.32 -19.98 -4.32
CA THR A 731 22.97 -18.70 -4.94
C THR A 731 23.64 -17.58 -4.14
N ILE A 732 24.35 -16.72 -4.83
CA ILE A 732 24.99 -15.52 -4.28
C ILE A 732 24.34 -14.31 -4.96
N SER A 733 23.87 -13.36 -4.17
CA SER A 733 23.23 -12.13 -4.66
C SER A 733 23.97 -10.92 -4.11
N ALA A 734 24.24 -9.96 -4.97
CA ALA A 734 24.77 -8.66 -4.58
C ALA A 734 23.96 -7.56 -5.24
N ALA A 735 23.70 -6.48 -4.53
CA ALA A 735 22.99 -5.32 -5.07
C ALA A 735 23.49 -4.02 -4.43
N GLY A 736 23.36 -2.90 -5.16
CA GLY A 736 23.66 -1.58 -4.68
C GLY A 736 22.81 -0.51 -5.38
N ASN A 737 22.49 0.54 -4.64
CA ASN A 737 21.90 1.77 -5.15
C ASN A 737 22.75 2.95 -4.66
N LEU A 738 23.10 3.83 -5.59
CA LEU A 738 23.73 5.12 -5.34
C LEU A 738 22.82 6.18 -5.95
N GLY A 739 22.06 6.86 -5.10
CA GLY A 739 21.13 7.90 -5.48
C GLY A 739 21.65 9.29 -5.14
N ASP A 740 21.15 10.29 -5.87
CA ASP A 740 21.29 11.71 -5.62
C ASP A 740 19.91 12.34 -5.82
N TYR A 741 19.17 12.47 -4.72
CA TYR A 741 17.80 12.99 -4.71
C TYR A 741 17.79 14.31 -3.95
N HIS A 742 17.54 15.42 -4.66
CA HIS A 742 17.53 16.72 -4.05
C HIS A 742 16.51 17.68 -4.64
N TYR A 743 16.14 18.68 -3.88
CA TYR A 743 15.33 19.80 -4.33
C TYR A 743 16.14 20.73 -5.24
N THR A 744 15.53 21.21 -6.32
CA THR A 744 16.18 22.06 -7.33
C THR A 744 15.54 23.44 -7.44
N SER A 745 14.58 23.76 -6.57
CA SER A 745 13.91 25.07 -6.55
C SER A 745 13.89 25.66 -5.16
N ARG A 746 13.51 26.95 -5.11
CA ARG A 746 13.18 27.70 -3.91
C ARG A 746 11.70 28.06 -3.93
N PRO A 747 10.82 27.12 -3.51
CA PRO A 747 9.38 27.30 -3.59
C PRO A 747 8.89 28.46 -2.75
N LEU A 748 7.63 28.83 -2.98
CA LEU A 748 6.92 29.82 -2.19
C LEU A 748 6.12 29.13 -1.08
N LEU A 749 6.33 29.60 0.14
CA LEU A 749 5.64 29.14 1.34
C LEU A 749 4.48 30.06 1.67
N TYR A 750 3.33 29.44 1.87
CA TYR A 750 2.14 30.08 2.44
C TYR A 750 1.77 29.32 3.70
N VAL A 751 1.54 30.02 4.79
CA VAL A 751 1.08 29.42 6.06
C VAL A 751 -0.15 30.19 6.49
N THR A 752 -1.28 29.49 6.61
CA THR A 752 -2.53 30.02 7.12
C THR A 752 -2.90 29.31 8.42
N GLN A 753 -3.39 30.05 9.40
CA GLN A 753 -3.97 29.42 10.58
C GLN A 753 -5.43 29.01 10.33
N ASP A 754 -5.85 27.95 11.01
CA ASP A 754 -7.21 27.43 10.84
C ASP A 754 -8.28 28.36 11.42
N ASN A 755 -7.94 29.21 12.40
CA ASN A 755 -8.87 30.12 13.06
C ASN A 755 -9.27 31.32 12.20
N THR A 756 -8.40 31.77 11.31
CA THR A 756 -8.63 32.93 10.45
C THR A 756 -8.18 32.62 9.03
N SER A 757 -8.68 33.33 8.04
CA SER A 757 -8.18 33.24 6.66
C SER A 757 -6.89 34.02 6.46
N GLU A 758 -6.41 34.72 7.47
CA GLU A 758 -5.22 35.57 7.34
C GLU A 758 -3.95 34.68 7.26
N PRO A 759 -3.11 34.92 6.26
CA PRO A 759 -1.85 34.21 6.14
C PRO A 759 -0.87 34.71 7.21
N ILE A 760 -0.27 33.77 7.96
CA ILE A 760 0.87 34.04 8.83
C ILE A 760 2.12 34.27 7.97
N VAL A 761 2.26 33.47 6.91
CA VAL A 761 3.31 33.61 5.89
C VAL A 761 2.62 33.69 4.53
N ASN A 762 2.97 34.69 3.73
CA ASN A 762 2.37 34.93 2.43
C ASN A 762 3.43 35.02 1.34
N GLY A 763 3.72 33.89 0.70
CA GLY A 763 4.65 33.80 -0.43
C GLY A 763 6.12 33.99 -0.05
N ALA A 764 6.52 33.59 1.16
CA ALA A 764 7.91 33.61 1.55
C ALA A 764 8.71 32.55 0.79
N ARG A 765 9.89 32.94 0.30
CA ARG A 765 10.79 32.03 -0.42
C ARG A 765 11.48 31.10 0.57
N VAL A 766 11.41 29.79 0.32
CA VAL A 766 12.10 28.75 1.10
C VAL A 766 13.46 28.45 0.51
N TYR A 767 14.51 28.50 1.30
CA TYR A 767 15.89 28.20 0.89
C TYR A 767 16.17 26.69 1.01
N GLN A 768 15.48 25.89 0.20
CA GLN A 768 15.65 24.43 0.18
C GLN A 768 16.36 23.88 -1.08
N GLU A 769 16.78 24.73 -1.99
CA GLU A 769 17.58 24.33 -3.15
C GLU A 769 18.85 23.59 -2.70
N ASN A 770 19.12 22.42 -3.28
CA ASN A 770 20.17 21.45 -2.94
C ASN A 770 20.00 20.69 -1.61
N TYR A 771 18.89 20.86 -0.89
CA TYR A 771 18.59 19.95 0.22
C TYR A 771 18.21 18.58 -0.33
N LEU A 772 18.58 17.52 0.40
CA LEU A 772 18.36 16.14 0.02
C LEU A 772 16.91 15.74 0.34
N VAL A 773 16.31 14.94 -0.55
CA VAL A 773 14.95 14.42 -0.35
C VAL A 773 14.96 13.47 0.85
N PRO A 774 14.12 13.72 1.86
CA PRO A 774 14.11 12.91 3.09
C PRO A 774 13.40 11.57 2.93
N ARG A 775 13.41 10.79 4.01
CA ARG A 775 12.60 9.56 4.21
C ARG A 775 13.02 8.33 3.41
N THR A 776 14.14 8.36 2.70
CA THR A 776 14.69 7.16 2.04
C THR A 776 16.20 7.22 2.04
N PRO A 777 16.91 6.13 2.37
CA PRO A 777 18.36 6.11 2.22
C PRO A 777 18.73 6.23 0.74
N GLN A 778 19.71 7.07 0.41
CA GLN A 778 20.17 7.28 -0.96
C GLN A 778 21.29 6.32 -1.34
N THR A 779 22.04 5.84 -0.37
CA THR A 779 23.09 4.84 -0.55
C THR A 779 22.69 3.53 0.14
N THR A 780 22.58 2.43 -0.64
CA THR A 780 22.29 1.12 -0.08
C THR A 780 23.12 0.03 -0.72
N ALA A 781 23.47 -0.99 0.04
CA ALA A 781 24.17 -2.19 -0.43
C ALA A 781 23.59 -3.45 0.21
N LEU A 782 23.67 -4.57 -0.52
CA LEU A 782 23.21 -5.88 -0.06
C LEU A 782 24.14 -6.97 -0.56
N LEU A 783 24.41 -7.94 0.33
CA LEU A 783 25.08 -9.19 -0.01
C LEU A 783 24.29 -10.36 0.58
N GLY A 784 23.81 -11.25 -0.27
CA GLY A 784 23.02 -12.42 0.11
C GLY A 784 23.70 -13.72 -0.30
N ILE A 785 23.66 -14.71 0.56
CA ILE A 785 24.13 -16.07 0.26
C ILE A 785 23.01 -17.03 0.63
N LYS A 786 22.58 -17.87 -0.31
CA LYS A 786 21.57 -18.91 -0.12
C LYS A 786 22.15 -20.27 -0.47
N TYR A 787 21.91 -21.26 0.40
CA TYR A 787 22.21 -22.67 0.17
C TYR A 787 20.92 -23.49 0.11
N GLU A 788 20.78 -24.30 -0.92
CA GLU A 788 19.71 -25.29 -1.09
C GLU A 788 20.27 -26.69 -0.94
N GLY A 789 19.98 -27.28 0.22
CA GLY A 789 20.49 -28.59 0.59
C GLY A 789 19.70 -29.75 -0.01
N ARG A 790 20.35 -30.90 -0.12
CA ARG A 790 19.66 -32.16 -0.43
C ARG A 790 18.58 -32.43 0.64
N ARG A 791 17.47 -33.08 0.28
CA ARG A 791 16.31 -33.36 1.15
C ARG A 791 15.48 -32.12 1.49
N PHE A 792 15.36 -31.14 0.56
CA PHE A 792 14.42 -30.04 0.61
C PHE A 792 14.55 -29.14 1.85
N TRP A 793 15.74 -28.74 2.21
CA TRP A 793 15.99 -27.66 3.15
C TRP A 793 16.82 -26.55 2.48
N PHE A 794 16.67 -25.36 2.99
CA PHE A 794 17.48 -24.21 2.54
C PHE A 794 17.80 -23.30 3.71
N ALA A 795 18.86 -22.54 3.56
CA ALA A 795 19.23 -21.46 4.48
C ALA A 795 19.79 -20.30 3.67
N SER A 796 19.46 -19.09 4.04
CA SER A 796 20.03 -17.86 3.49
C SER A 796 20.46 -16.91 4.58
N LEU A 797 21.51 -16.17 4.32
CA LEU A 797 22.01 -15.07 5.12
C LEU A 797 22.12 -13.86 4.22
N THR A 798 21.57 -12.72 4.68
CA THR A 798 21.56 -11.48 3.92
C THR A 798 22.08 -10.36 4.80
N ALA A 799 23.16 -9.71 4.37
CA ALA A 799 23.72 -8.53 4.98
C ALA A 799 23.24 -7.29 4.20
N THR A 800 22.72 -6.30 4.89
CA THR A 800 22.22 -5.06 4.31
C THR A 800 22.87 -3.85 4.96
N PHE A 801 23.19 -2.84 4.15
CA PHE A 801 23.75 -1.57 4.55
C PHE A 801 22.92 -0.44 3.96
N ALA A 802 22.69 0.61 4.74
CA ALA A 802 22.00 1.82 4.32
C ALA A 802 22.70 3.05 4.89
N ASP A 803 22.84 4.08 4.08
CA ASP A 803 23.38 5.39 4.47
C ASP A 803 22.67 6.50 3.70
N ASP A 804 23.00 7.75 4.01
CA ASP A 804 22.44 8.94 3.40
C ASP A 804 20.90 9.01 3.55
N LEU A 805 20.40 8.64 4.73
CA LEU A 805 19.04 8.92 5.16
C LEU A 805 19.00 10.31 5.80
N TRP A 806 18.37 11.25 5.09
CA TRP A 806 18.24 12.63 5.54
C TRP A 806 16.90 12.84 6.23
N TYR A 807 16.93 13.68 7.31
CA TYR A 807 15.72 14.01 8.04
C TYR A 807 14.88 15.03 7.27
N ASP A 808 13.58 14.96 7.44
CA ASP A 808 12.67 16.01 6.98
C ASP A 808 12.90 17.29 7.78
N PHE A 809 12.75 18.43 7.13
CA PHE A 809 13.14 19.72 7.70
C PHE A 809 11.97 20.69 7.73
N ASP A 810 11.97 21.55 8.74
CA ASP A 810 10.99 22.63 8.87
C ASP A 810 11.25 23.72 7.83
N ARG A 811 10.32 23.89 6.87
CA ARG A 811 10.41 24.88 5.78
C ARG A 811 10.31 26.30 6.30
N THR A 812 9.63 26.55 7.40
CA THR A 812 9.47 27.90 7.98
C THR A 812 10.78 28.46 8.48
N ARG A 813 11.65 27.62 9.03
CA ARG A 813 13.02 28.01 9.45
C ARG A 813 13.92 28.38 8.27
N ARG A 814 13.60 27.96 7.05
CA ARG A 814 14.42 28.20 5.85
C ARG A 814 13.87 29.39 5.04
N THR A 815 13.26 30.37 5.70
CA THR A 815 12.78 31.61 5.08
C THR A 815 13.67 32.80 5.51
N ALA A 816 13.65 33.86 4.70
CA ALA A 816 14.42 35.10 5.02
C ALA A 816 14.02 35.66 6.39
N ALA A 817 12.71 35.71 6.66
CA ALA A 817 12.20 36.26 7.94
C ALA A 817 12.76 35.54 9.18
N TYR A 818 13.00 34.23 9.08
CA TYR A 818 13.59 33.48 10.18
C TYR A 818 15.11 33.69 10.29
N VAL A 819 15.85 33.62 9.18
CA VAL A 819 17.30 33.63 9.20
C VAL A 819 17.94 35.03 9.28
N GLU A 820 17.22 36.10 8.89
CA GLU A 820 17.73 37.48 8.94
C GLU A 820 18.10 37.95 10.35
N SER A 821 17.47 37.38 11.38
CA SER A 821 17.80 37.67 12.79
C SER A 821 19.05 36.93 13.29
N LEU A 822 19.59 35.98 12.53
CA LEU A 822 20.75 35.18 12.90
C LEU A 822 22.02 35.71 12.29
N VAL A 823 23.11 35.65 13.04
CA VAL A 823 24.44 36.00 12.51
C VAL A 823 24.87 34.89 11.55
N LYS A 824 25.14 35.26 10.30
CA LYS A 824 25.59 34.31 9.28
C LYS A 824 26.84 33.55 9.77
N ASP A 825 26.86 32.24 9.44
CA ASP A 825 27.92 31.29 9.81
C ASP A 825 28.09 31.10 11.34
N SER A 826 27.15 31.60 12.17
CA SER A 826 27.09 31.26 13.59
C SER A 826 26.51 29.85 13.83
N GLU A 827 26.76 29.29 15.03
CA GLU A 827 26.16 28.01 15.41
C GLU A 827 24.63 28.01 15.32
N PRO A 828 23.89 29.05 15.79
CA PRO A 828 22.46 29.13 15.59
C PRO A 828 22.02 29.12 14.10
N TRP A 829 22.82 29.80 13.24
CA TRP A 829 22.55 29.84 11.80
C TRP A 829 22.71 28.46 11.15
N HIS A 830 23.81 27.75 11.46
CA HIS A 830 24.01 26.38 10.98
C HIS A 830 22.92 25.43 11.51
N ARG A 831 22.57 25.52 12.76
CA ARG A 831 21.55 24.75 13.42
C ARG A 831 20.16 24.95 12.79
N ALA A 832 19.86 26.15 12.33
CA ALA A 832 18.60 26.47 11.64
C ALA A 832 18.56 25.95 10.20
N LEU A 833 19.67 25.96 9.47
CA LEU A 833 19.73 25.73 8.04
C LEU A 833 20.30 24.37 7.65
N ASP A 834 21.25 23.81 8.41
CA ASP A 834 21.86 22.56 8.01
C ASP A 834 20.87 21.41 8.13
N GLN A 835 20.75 20.63 7.06
CA GLN A 835 19.92 19.42 7.05
C GLN A 835 20.64 18.31 7.83
N GLN A 836 19.90 17.60 8.68
CA GLN A 836 20.46 16.53 9.50
C GLN A 836 20.34 15.18 8.81
N LYS A 837 21.26 14.27 9.11
CA LYS A 837 21.37 12.94 8.54
C LYS A 837 21.39 11.88 9.64
N ALA A 838 20.71 10.77 9.41
CA ALA A 838 20.80 9.59 10.25
C ALA A 838 22.18 8.92 10.15
N PRO A 839 22.68 8.29 11.20
CA PRO A 839 23.83 7.41 11.12
C PRO A 839 23.64 6.29 10.11
N ALA A 840 24.74 5.84 9.49
CA ALA A 840 24.72 4.67 8.63
C ALA A 840 24.25 3.43 9.42
N ALA A 841 23.44 2.59 8.79
CA ALA A 841 22.82 1.43 9.42
C ALA A 841 23.24 0.12 8.73
N PHE A 842 23.36 -0.94 9.53
CA PHE A 842 23.69 -2.28 9.07
C PHE A 842 22.79 -3.29 9.76
N SER A 843 22.27 -4.27 8.99
CA SER A 843 21.57 -5.43 9.53
C SER A 843 22.02 -6.75 8.89
N LEU A 844 21.82 -7.83 9.60
CA LEU A 844 22.08 -9.19 9.15
C LEU A 844 20.82 -10.02 9.37
N ASP A 845 20.28 -10.61 8.30
CA ASP A 845 19.04 -11.36 8.33
C ASP A 845 19.28 -12.82 7.97
N PHE A 846 18.61 -13.72 8.67
CA PHE A 846 18.59 -15.15 8.39
C PHE A 846 17.22 -15.59 7.93
N PHE A 847 17.17 -16.42 6.89
CA PHE A 847 15.95 -17.12 6.50
C PHE A 847 16.26 -18.56 6.12
N GLY A 848 15.50 -19.50 6.67
CA GLY A 848 15.69 -20.92 6.38
C GLY A 848 14.38 -21.70 6.40
N GLY A 849 14.39 -22.86 5.78
CA GLY A 849 13.21 -23.71 5.75
C GLY A 849 13.50 -25.16 5.45
N LYS A 850 12.53 -26.00 5.78
CA LYS A 850 12.55 -27.43 5.56
C LYS A 850 11.19 -27.91 5.09
N SER A 851 11.19 -28.75 4.06
CA SER A 851 9.98 -29.41 3.57
C SER A 851 10.07 -30.91 3.78
N TRP A 852 8.96 -31.53 4.18
CA TRP A 852 8.79 -32.97 4.25
C TRP A 852 7.60 -33.38 3.37
N LYS A 853 7.79 -34.42 2.59
CA LYS A 853 6.69 -35.09 1.88
C LYS A 853 6.34 -36.37 2.65
N ILE A 854 5.12 -36.46 3.14
CA ILE A 854 4.58 -37.60 3.90
C ILE A 854 3.37 -38.11 3.13
N ASN A 855 3.55 -39.20 2.39
CA ASN A 855 2.55 -39.70 1.43
C ASN A 855 2.11 -38.59 0.42
N ASN A 856 0.84 -38.19 0.47
CA ASN A 856 0.25 -37.16 -0.38
C ASN A 856 0.22 -35.77 0.29
N TYR A 857 0.87 -35.62 1.42
CA TYR A 857 0.89 -34.39 2.20
C TYR A 857 2.28 -33.77 2.19
N PHE A 858 2.31 -32.44 2.30
CA PHE A 858 3.53 -31.69 2.46
C PHE A 858 3.47 -30.90 3.76
N LEU A 859 4.52 -30.96 4.52
CA LEU A 859 4.74 -30.12 5.69
C LEU A 859 5.92 -29.19 5.42
N TYR A 860 5.73 -27.90 5.67
CA TYR A 860 6.76 -26.86 5.48
C TYR A 860 7.01 -26.16 6.80
N LEU A 861 8.26 -26.09 7.23
CA LEU A 861 8.70 -25.21 8.30
C LEU A 861 9.55 -24.10 7.69
N ASN A 862 9.22 -22.86 7.99
CA ASN A 862 10.04 -21.70 7.65
C ASN A 862 10.39 -20.93 8.92
N VAL A 863 11.60 -20.42 8.99
CA VAL A 863 12.12 -19.61 10.09
C VAL A 863 12.82 -18.41 9.49
N GLY A 864 12.37 -17.23 9.84
CA GLY A 864 13.03 -15.96 9.53
C GLY A 864 13.45 -15.27 10.82
N VAL A 865 14.64 -14.71 10.86
CA VAL A 865 15.14 -13.86 11.93
C VAL A 865 15.76 -12.65 11.27
N ASN A 866 15.16 -11.49 11.48
CA ASN A 866 15.69 -10.23 10.98
C ASN A 866 16.52 -9.56 12.06
N ASN A 867 17.51 -8.79 11.64
CA ASN A 867 18.41 -8.05 12.51
C ASN A 867 19.04 -8.96 13.60
N LEU A 868 19.72 -10.04 13.15
CA LEU A 868 20.41 -11.01 14.03
C LEU A 868 21.38 -10.37 15.04
N LEU A 869 21.94 -9.21 14.68
CA LEU A 869 22.90 -8.48 15.52
C LEU A 869 22.22 -7.60 16.57
N ASN A 870 20.89 -7.56 16.60
CA ASN A 870 20.09 -6.72 17.49
C ASN A 870 20.49 -5.23 17.47
N ASN A 871 20.75 -4.69 16.29
CA ASN A 871 21.02 -3.27 16.15
C ASN A 871 19.74 -2.48 16.40
N GLN A 872 19.62 -1.79 17.54
CA GLN A 872 18.46 -0.99 17.92
C GLN A 872 18.60 0.49 17.53
N ASP A 873 19.76 0.89 16.99
CA ASP A 873 20.07 2.28 16.63
C ASP A 873 19.75 2.58 15.15
N ILE A 874 19.03 1.68 14.48
CA ILE A 874 18.59 1.88 13.09
C ILE A 874 17.49 2.94 13.07
N ILE A 875 17.78 4.13 12.58
CA ILE A 875 16.80 5.19 12.36
C ILE A 875 16.20 4.97 10.95
N ILE A 876 14.88 4.90 10.88
CA ILE A 876 14.16 4.71 9.61
C ILE A 876 13.44 5.97 9.12
N SER A 877 13.26 6.94 10.01
CA SER A 877 12.69 8.26 9.70
C SER A 877 13.08 9.26 10.77
N GLY A 878 13.22 10.52 10.40
CA GLY A 878 13.45 11.62 11.32
C GLY A 878 12.96 12.94 10.75
N ARG A 879 12.59 13.86 11.62
CA ARG A 879 12.20 15.23 11.25
C ARG A 879 12.66 16.25 12.27
N ASP A 880 12.88 17.48 11.81
CA ASP A 880 13.13 18.63 12.68
C ASP A 880 11.94 18.87 13.61
N SER A 881 12.21 19.33 14.82
CA SER A 881 11.14 19.79 15.73
C SER A 881 10.51 21.09 15.24
N TYR A 882 9.17 21.13 15.14
CA TYR A 882 8.40 22.33 14.77
C TYR A 882 8.17 23.34 15.90
N ARG A 883 9.00 23.35 16.94
CA ARG A 883 8.81 24.18 18.15
C ARG A 883 9.32 25.62 18.01
N SER A 884 9.82 26.03 16.87
CA SER A 884 10.42 27.35 16.69
C SER A 884 9.39 28.48 16.54
N ASN A 885 9.79 29.69 16.89
CA ASN A 885 9.07 30.92 16.58
C ASN A 885 9.29 31.29 15.09
N TYR A 886 8.20 31.33 14.29
CA TYR A 886 8.27 31.60 12.85
C TYR A 886 8.70 33.03 12.52
N ALA A 887 8.40 33.97 13.41
CA ALA A 887 8.61 35.39 13.15
C ALA A 887 10.01 35.83 13.49
N ASN A 888 10.68 35.17 14.43
CA ASN A 888 11.98 35.65 14.95
C ASN A 888 12.78 34.50 15.59
N ALA A 889 13.79 34.04 14.90
CA ALA A 889 14.69 33.01 15.43
C ALA A 889 15.49 33.48 16.67
N ALA A 890 15.71 34.78 16.81
CA ALA A 890 16.46 35.33 17.94
C ALA A 890 15.66 35.31 19.27
N GLU A 891 14.34 35.18 19.19
CA GLU A 891 13.48 35.07 20.39
C GLU A 891 13.49 33.67 21.00
N ASP A 892 13.79 32.61 20.22
CA ASP A 892 13.90 31.27 20.74
C ASP A 892 15.09 30.54 20.10
N LEU A 893 16.22 30.64 20.73
CA LEU A 893 17.47 29.98 20.35
C LEU A 893 17.61 28.60 20.96
N ARG A 894 16.60 28.10 21.68
CA ARG A 894 16.63 26.77 22.29
C ARG A 894 16.72 25.71 21.23
N PHE A 895 17.56 24.73 21.49
CA PHE A 895 17.65 23.54 20.65
C PHE A 895 16.65 22.50 21.12
N TYR A 896 15.80 22.08 20.21
CA TYR A 896 14.86 20.98 20.42
C TYR A 896 15.32 19.76 19.65
N THR A 897 15.27 18.60 20.30
CA THR A 897 15.64 17.32 19.66
C THR A 897 14.66 16.94 18.58
N ASN A 898 15.18 16.20 17.59
CA ASN A 898 14.36 15.72 16.48
C ASN A 898 13.34 14.68 16.95
N GLU A 899 12.26 14.56 16.19
CA GLU A 899 11.36 13.40 16.27
C GLU A 899 11.94 12.30 15.41
N LEU A 900 12.09 11.11 15.99
CA LEU A 900 12.72 9.97 15.32
C LEU A 900 11.83 8.73 15.36
N THR A 901 11.94 7.89 14.33
CA THR A 901 11.38 6.56 14.28
C THR A 901 12.53 5.56 14.20
N TYR A 902 12.55 4.59 15.09
CA TYR A 902 13.55 3.53 15.11
C TYR A 902 13.01 2.24 14.50
N GLY A 903 13.86 1.53 13.78
CA GLY A 903 13.61 0.18 13.31
C GLY A 903 13.64 -0.82 14.47
N TYR A 904 13.04 -1.99 14.27
CA TYR A 904 13.04 -3.02 15.30
C TYR A 904 14.42 -3.66 15.47
N GLY A 905 14.77 -4.01 16.69
CA GLY A 905 15.84 -4.92 17.00
C GLY A 905 15.59 -6.32 16.44
N THR A 906 16.18 -7.34 17.03
CA THR A 906 15.95 -8.72 16.58
C THR A 906 14.47 -9.08 16.61
N ASN A 907 13.96 -9.49 15.45
CA ASN A 907 12.58 -9.96 15.31
C ASN A 907 12.55 -11.24 14.48
N TYR A 908 11.53 -12.07 14.72
CA TYR A 908 11.45 -13.39 14.12
C TYR A 908 10.06 -13.69 13.56
N PHE A 909 10.05 -14.63 12.62
CA PHE A 909 8.86 -15.24 12.05
C PHE A 909 9.09 -16.73 11.88
N ILE A 910 8.21 -17.55 12.45
CA ILE A 910 8.26 -19.02 12.35
C ILE A 910 6.91 -19.48 11.81
N SER A 911 6.91 -20.23 10.72
CA SER A 911 5.65 -20.74 10.16
C SER A 911 5.71 -22.25 9.90
N LEU A 912 4.65 -22.93 10.30
CA LEU A 912 4.41 -24.34 9.99
C LEU A 912 3.20 -24.40 9.05
N THR A 913 3.40 -25.01 7.87
CA THR A 913 2.36 -25.11 6.86
C THR A 913 2.14 -26.56 6.49
N PHE A 914 0.90 -26.99 6.54
CA PHE A 914 0.41 -28.25 6.00
C PHE A 914 -0.29 -28.00 4.67
N ARG A 915 -0.02 -28.83 3.66
CA ARG A 915 -0.66 -28.80 2.35
C ARG A 915 -0.96 -30.20 1.84
N LYS A 916 -2.21 -30.36 1.35
CA LYS A 916 -2.69 -31.57 0.63
C LYS A 916 -2.89 -31.22 -0.84
#